data_ce016f84d81ae5c8616e62ad868d2098
#
_entry.id   ce016f84d81ae5c8616e62ad868d2098
#
_cell.length_a   1.000
_cell.length_b   1.000
_cell.length_c   1.000
_cell.angle_alpha   90.00
_cell.angle_beta   90.00
_cell.angle_gamma   90.00
#
_symmetry.space_group_name_H-M   'P 1'
#
loop_
_entity.id
_entity.type
_entity.pdbx_description
1 polymer ?
#
loop_
_entity_poly.entity_id
_entity_poly.type
_entity_poly.pdbx_seq_one_letter_code
_entity_poly.pdbx_strand_id
1 'polypeptide(L)'
;MSHALNFVSLPSHHCALRPLAQAAAVLCLAASLPAIAQQAPATPAAEQTMLGVSVTAGRDATTEGSGSYTTGVSNTATKLNLSLRETPQSVSVLTRQQIDDLGITTLDDAVQSITGLVMQKGNFTGDSGSFSARGFPIDNILFDGLPTSLGANGTFNGDNDDLAIYDRIEVVRGATGLMTGSGTPSAAINMVRKRPTATPQASFSASVGSWSNYRLEADAANALNEAKTLRGRVVVTVQDKKDFVDVLHGRNHQLYGIIEADLRPDTTLTVGAHYRKTDNDGVSTGVVTAADGRFLNLPRSTYLGSDFDDWRQTDKTIFAELEHRFANGWKAKLAATRKTPEIDTTFSGINRRGDTLRFNSQSYRAELANTSYDAYASGSYSLFGREHELTVGASHRRSSKNSYGGWAPYSWGAAAPVLDPFNWDAGSVARPVINYAQWRTASITEQSGVYAGTRMRLADPLSLVLGGRVSWYKDDAGYSVAREFTPYAGVVYDLDKQHSVYASWTEIFQPQAATDAHAQPLKPISGTNYEAGVKGEYFGGALNASAAVFQIRQQNRGVDDLAGPNPCPGSTWGYCQRASGEVRSEGVELDVAGALTPDWQLSAGFTYVKAQFKRDSDPANIGKDFNSRYPRQQLKLATSYRLSGAAQGWRVGASVYGQGATESNDGTYHLRQGRYAIVGLNAAWQIDSRAELRLNVNNALDKHYYQSIYSDVFGNMVGAPRNLMLTLNYKL
;
A
#
# COMPACT_ATOMS: atom_id res chain seq x y z
N MET A 1 71.36 13.26 -17.87
CA MET A 1 70.53 13.31 -19.10
C MET A 1 69.72 12.04 -19.17
N SER A 2 68.46 12.11 -18.85
CA SER A 2 67.29 11.41 -19.34
C SER A 2 66.10 11.65 -18.40
N HIS A 3 65.18 12.40 -18.89
CA HIS A 3 63.89 12.72 -18.20
C HIS A 3 62.96 11.51 -18.26
N ALA A 4 62.53 11.05 -17.06
CA ALA A 4 61.42 10.11 -16.94
C ALA A 4 60.14 10.90 -16.72
N LEU A 5 59.19 10.74 -17.62
CA LEU A 5 57.83 11.28 -17.56
C LEU A 5 57.01 10.41 -16.58
N ASN A 6 56.56 11.02 -15.49
CA ASN A 6 55.58 10.45 -14.60
C ASN A 6 54.17 10.58 -15.20
N PHE A 7 53.59 9.45 -15.57
CA PHE A 7 52.14 9.38 -15.86
C PHE A 7 51.35 9.36 -14.55
N VAL A 8 50.57 10.40 -14.33
CA VAL A 8 49.57 10.45 -13.28
C VAL A 8 48.39 9.56 -13.71
N SER A 9 48.17 8.50 -12.98
CA SER A 9 47.00 7.64 -13.17
C SER A 9 45.77 8.33 -12.61
N LEU A 10 44.82 8.72 -13.48
CA LEU A 10 43.46 9.10 -13.11
C LEU A 10 42.67 7.88 -12.59
N PRO A 11 41.91 8.00 -11.51
CA PRO A 11 41.04 6.90 -11.06
C PRO A 11 39.94 6.67 -12.08
N SER A 12 39.83 5.44 -12.54
CA SER A 12 38.76 5.00 -13.43
C SER A 12 37.44 4.93 -12.65
N HIS A 13 36.62 5.96 -12.80
CA HIS A 13 35.22 5.89 -12.45
C HIS A 13 34.54 4.85 -13.35
N HIS A 14 34.33 3.64 -12.82
CA HIS A 14 33.50 2.65 -13.48
C HIS A 14 32.05 3.11 -13.46
N CYS A 15 31.64 3.57 -14.62
CA CYS A 15 30.32 4.11 -14.93
C CYS A 15 29.21 3.14 -14.60
N ALA A 16 28.14 3.66 -13.98
CA ALA A 16 26.89 2.98 -13.64
C ALA A 16 26.05 2.48 -14.85
N LEU A 17 26.65 2.37 -16.03
CA LEU A 17 26.01 1.92 -17.28
C LEU A 17 25.84 0.40 -17.43
N ARG A 18 26.48 -0.42 -16.58
CA ARG A 18 26.38 -1.88 -16.68
C ARG A 18 24.97 -2.45 -16.52
N PRO A 19 24.13 -2.01 -15.55
CA PRO A 19 22.76 -2.49 -15.44
C PRO A 19 21.86 -2.01 -16.59
N LEU A 20 22.12 -0.81 -17.13
CA LEU A 20 21.41 -0.27 -18.29
C LEU A 20 21.68 -1.06 -19.58
N ALA A 21 22.92 -1.53 -19.76
CA ALA A 21 23.31 -2.35 -20.90
C ALA A 21 22.69 -3.76 -20.83
N GLN A 22 22.50 -4.32 -19.63
CA GLN A 22 21.84 -5.60 -19.44
C GLN A 22 20.33 -5.51 -19.69
N ALA A 23 19.67 -4.42 -19.30
CA ALA A 23 18.27 -4.17 -19.61
C ALA A 23 18.04 -3.99 -21.12
N ALA A 24 18.95 -3.30 -21.83
CA ALA A 24 18.90 -3.16 -23.27
C ALA A 24 19.08 -4.50 -24.01
N ALA A 25 19.92 -5.41 -23.50
CA ALA A 25 20.12 -6.73 -24.09
C ALA A 25 18.87 -7.64 -23.98
N VAL A 26 18.11 -7.55 -22.88
CA VAL A 26 16.83 -8.26 -22.70
C VAL A 26 15.76 -7.70 -23.65
N LEU A 27 15.76 -6.38 -23.91
CA LEU A 27 14.87 -5.72 -24.88
C LEU A 27 15.17 -6.15 -26.34
N CYS A 28 16.44 -6.33 -26.71
CA CYS A 28 16.81 -6.80 -28.03
C CYS A 28 16.40 -8.24 -28.32
N LEU A 29 16.32 -9.11 -27.29
CA LEU A 29 15.84 -10.48 -27.42
C LEU A 29 14.33 -10.57 -27.58
N ALA A 30 13.56 -9.61 -27.02
CA ALA A 30 12.11 -9.52 -27.19
C ALA A 30 11.69 -8.93 -28.56
N ALA A 31 12.56 -8.12 -29.19
CA ALA A 31 12.31 -7.47 -30.47
C ALA A 31 12.59 -8.37 -31.71
N SER A 32 13.16 -9.56 -31.55
CA SER A 32 13.51 -10.46 -32.64
C SER A 32 12.39 -11.45 -33.05
N LEU A 33 11.14 -11.23 -32.63
CA LEU A 33 10.00 -11.95 -33.17
C LEU A 33 9.59 -11.35 -34.54
N PRO A 34 9.42 -12.13 -35.62
CA PRO A 34 9.14 -11.60 -36.95
C PRO A 34 7.78 -10.94 -36.97
N ALA A 35 7.75 -9.62 -37.21
CA ALA A 35 6.55 -8.87 -37.50
C ALA A 35 6.11 -9.17 -38.94
N ILE A 36 5.10 -10.02 -39.12
CA ILE A 36 4.38 -10.13 -40.40
C ILE A 36 3.40 -8.95 -40.44
N ALA A 37 3.82 -7.85 -41.01
CA ALA A 37 2.95 -6.72 -41.28
C ALA A 37 2.18 -6.97 -42.57
N GLN A 38 0.90 -7.31 -42.46
CA GLN A 38 -0.05 -7.18 -43.58
C GLN A 38 -0.64 -5.78 -43.53
N GLN A 39 -0.34 -4.99 -44.56
CA GLN A 39 -0.98 -3.70 -44.80
C GLN A 39 -2.45 -3.88 -45.13
N ALA A 40 -3.35 -3.32 -44.31
CA ALA A 40 -4.75 -3.13 -44.63
C ALA A 40 -4.96 -1.67 -45.12
N PRO A 41 -5.87 -1.44 -46.09
CA PRO A 41 -6.07 -0.11 -46.68
C PRO A 41 -6.74 0.86 -45.68
N ALA A 42 -6.33 2.12 -45.75
CA ALA A 42 -6.85 3.20 -44.94
C ALA A 42 -8.33 3.47 -45.24
N THR A 43 -9.15 3.37 -44.19
CA THR A 43 -10.54 3.83 -44.15
C THR A 43 -10.61 5.20 -43.46
N PRO A 44 -11.50 6.13 -43.89
CA PRO A 44 -11.53 7.49 -43.35
C PRO A 44 -11.95 7.55 -41.89
N ALA A 45 -11.43 8.55 -41.20
CA ALA A 45 -11.70 8.81 -39.79
C ALA A 45 -13.21 8.91 -39.50
N ALA A 46 -13.70 7.94 -38.76
CA ALA A 46 -15.04 8.01 -38.15
C ALA A 46 -14.94 8.83 -36.85
N GLU A 47 -15.85 9.77 -36.69
CA GLU A 47 -16.11 10.49 -35.44
C GLU A 47 -16.16 9.49 -34.27
N GLN A 48 -15.32 9.69 -33.27
CA GLN A 48 -15.39 8.92 -32.03
C GLN A 48 -16.64 9.34 -31.25
N THR A 49 -17.75 8.70 -31.58
CA THR A 49 -18.93 8.69 -30.71
C THR A 49 -18.53 7.99 -29.42
N MET A 50 -18.70 8.65 -28.28
CA MET A 50 -18.55 8.03 -26.96
C MET A 50 -19.35 6.74 -26.91
N LEU A 51 -18.66 5.60 -26.83
CA LEU A 51 -19.30 4.33 -26.54
C LEU A 51 -19.95 4.45 -25.16
N GLY A 52 -21.26 4.61 -25.15
CA GLY A 52 -22.04 4.45 -23.93
C GLY A 52 -21.69 3.09 -23.33
N VAL A 53 -21.26 3.09 -22.07
CA VAL A 53 -21.00 1.86 -21.33
C VAL A 53 -22.33 1.12 -21.23
N SER A 54 -22.54 0.18 -22.14
CA SER A 54 -23.68 -0.73 -22.10
C SER A 54 -23.48 -1.67 -20.91
N VAL A 55 -24.36 -1.57 -19.93
CA VAL A 55 -24.41 -2.43 -18.74
C VAL A 55 -24.90 -3.81 -19.19
N THR A 56 -23.99 -4.69 -19.55
CA THR A 56 -24.28 -6.11 -19.80
C THR A 56 -23.37 -6.96 -18.92
N ALA A 57 -23.85 -8.11 -18.49
CA ALA A 57 -23.20 -9.07 -17.60
C ALA A 57 -21.73 -9.33 -18.02
N GLY A 58 -20.77 -8.74 -17.23
CA GLY A 58 -19.35 -8.83 -17.51
C GLY A 58 -18.64 -7.48 -17.45
N ARG A 59 -18.99 -6.59 -16.49
CA ARG A 59 -18.22 -5.35 -16.29
C ARG A 59 -16.77 -5.72 -16.02
N ASP A 60 -15.89 -5.35 -16.94
CA ASP A 60 -14.45 -5.45 -16.75
C ASP A 60 -14.02 -4.39 -15.72
N ALA A 61 -13.32 -4.83 -14.67
CA ALA A 61 -12.79 -3.95 -13.64
C ALA A 61 -11.43 -3.34 -14.02
N THR A 62 -10.86 -3.69 -15.19
CA THR A 62 -9.57 -3.18 -15.67
C THR A 62 -9.62 -1.68 -15.85
N THR A 63 -8.61 -0.99 -15.29
CA THR A 63 -8.50 0.48 -15.38
C THR A 63 -7.44 0.93 -16.37
N GLU A 64 -6.52 0.03 -16.75
CA GLU A 64 -5.50 0.29 -17.76
C GLU A 64 -6.14 0.65 -19.10
N GLY A 65 -5.69 1.75 -19.70
CA GLY A 65 -6.22 2.23 -20.98
C GLY A 65 -7.60 2.89 -20.93
N SER A 66 -8.27 2.93 -19.77
CA SER A 66 -9.60 3.54 -19.62
C SER A 66 -9.58 5.07 -19.66
N GLY A 67 -8.45 5.71 -19.38
CA GLY A 67 -8.33 7.17 -19.24
C GLY A 67 -9.14 7.74 -18.05
N SER A 68 -9.69 6.91 -17.19
CA SER A 68 -10.60 7.30 -16.11
C SER A 68 -9.94 7.28 -14.74
N TYR A 69 -10.40 8.18 -13.84
CA TYR A 69 -10.04 8.19 -12.42
C TYR A 69 -11.00 7.36 -11.56
N THR A 70 -11.93 6.62 -12.16
CA THR A 70 -12.84 5.71 -11.47
C THR A 70 -12.99 4.37 -12.19
N THR A 71 -13.61 3.39 -11.53
CA THR A 71 -13.98 2.09 -12.10
C THR A 71 -15.47 1.81 -11.92
N GLY A 72 -16.03 0.99 -12.78
CA GLY A 72 -17.44 0.61 -12.71
C GLY A 72 -17.76 -0.41 -11.63
N VAL A 73 -16.78 -1.22 -11.17
CA VAL A 73 -17.01 -2.31 -10.22
C VAL A 73 -15.80 -2.56 -9.33
N SER A 74 -16.06 -3.16 -8.16
CA SER A 74 -15.04 -3.74 -7.28
C SER A 74 -15.60 -5.03 -6.67
N ASN A 75 -14.73 -6.03 -6.45
CA ASN A 75 -15.07 -7.27 -5.77
C ASN A 75 -14.33 -7.44 -4.43
N THR A 76 -13.56 -6.45 -4.01
CA THR A 76 -12.69 -6.52 -2.82
C THR A 76 -13.48 -6.63 -1.53
N ALA A 77 -14.67 -6.02 -1.44
CA ALA A 77 -15.48 -6.04 -0.23
C ALA A 77 -16.19 -7.38 0.02
N THR A 78 -16.67 -8.07 -1.04
CA THR A 78 -17.60 -9.22 -0.90
C THR A 78 -17.32 -10.38 -1.85
N LYS A 79 -16.31 -10.33 -2.72
CA LYS A 79 -16.09 -11.25 -3.85
C LYS A 79 -17.21 -11.25 -4.91
N LEU A 80 -18.25 -10.45 -4.74
CA LEU A 80 -19.27 -10.17 -5.76
C LEU A 80 -18.82 -8.96 -6.59
N ASN A 81 -19.06 -8.98 -7.89
CA ASN A 81 -18.79 -7.85 -8.78
C ASN A 81 -19.88 -6.78 -8.61
N LEU A 82 -19.75 -5.94 -7.61
CA LEU A 82 -20.70 -4.86 -7.32
C LEU A 82 -20.17 -3.53 -7.85
N SER A 83 -21.09 -2.67 -8.30
CA SER A 83 -20.71 -1.27 -8.52
C SER A 83 -20.33 -0.60 -7.21
N LEU A 84 -19.58 0.51 -7.29
CA LEU A 84 -19.23 1.27 -6.08
C LEU A 84 -20.50 1.73 -5.36
N ARG A 85 -21.56 2.06 -6.10
CA ARG A 85 -22.87 2.46 -5.58
C ARG A 85 -23.60 1.33 -4.85
N GLU A 86 -23.52 0.10 -5.36
CA GLU A 86 -24.18 -1.08 -4.78
C GLU A 86 -23.45 -1.69 -3.58
N THR A 87 -22.21 -1.27 -3.30
CA THR A 87 -21.41 -1.79 -2.20
C THR A 87 -21.71 -1.02 -0.92
N PRO A 88 -22.26 -1.63 0.16
CA PRO A 88 -22.63 -0.92 1.39
C PRO A 88 -21.42 -0.70 2.32
N GLN A 89 -20.29 -0.25 1.77
CA GLN A 89 -19.07 0.18 2.46
C GLN A 89 -18.38 1.28 1.66
N SER A 90 -17.57 2.08 2.33
CA SER A 90 -16.70 3.05 1.67
C SER A 90 -15.59 2.33 0.89
N VAL A 91 -15.57 2.52 -0.42
CA VAL A 91 -14.56 1.95 -1.34
C VAL A 91 -13.96 3.09 -2.16
N SER A 92 -12.64 3.15 -2.23
CA SER A 92 -11.91 4.04 -3.15
C SER A 92 -11.03 3.22 -4.07
N VAL A 93 -10.87 3.68 -5.31
CA VAL A 93 -10.02 3.04 -6.31
C VAL A 93 -9.05 4.06 -6.87
N LEU A 94 -7.76 3.78 -6.79
CA LEU A 94 -6.71 4.52 -7.47
C LEU A 94 -6.42 3.80 -8.79
N THR A 95 -6.82 4.39 -9.91
CA THR A 95 -6.74 3.79 -11.23
C THR A 95 -5.35 3.92 -11.86
N ARG A 96 -5.06 3.13 -12.88
CA ARG A 96 -3.80 3.23 -13.64
C ARG A 96 -3.58 4.64 -14.19
N GLN A 97 -4.63 5.25 -14.77
CA GLN A 97 -4.53 6.61 -15.30
C GLN A 97 -4.14 7.63 -14.24
N GLN A 98 -4.71 7.54 -13.04
CA GLN A 98 -4.37 8.46 -11.95
C GLN A 98 -2.95 8.22 -11.43
N ILE A 99 -2.51 6.95 -11.33
CA ILE A 99 -1.14 6.59 -10.96
C ILE A 99 -0.15 7.20 -11.97
N ASP A 100 -0.44 7.07 -13.26
CA ASP A 100 0.42 7.59 -14.33
C ASP A 100 0.46 9.12 -14.33
N ASP A 101 -0.69 9.80 -14.25
CA ASP A 101 -0.76 11.26 -14.28
C ASP A 101 -0.02 11.90 -13.12
N LEU A 102 -0.11 11.31 -11.91
CA LEU A 102 0.57 11.82 -10.74
C LEU A 102 2.03 11.37 -10.62
N GLY A 103 2.50 10.49 -11.50
CA GLY A 103 3.87 9.96 -11.45
C GLY A 103 4.14 9.11 -10.22
N ILE A 104 3.13 8.42 -9.72
CA ILE A 104 3.19 7.56 -8.53
C ILE A 104 3.93 6.27 -8.89
N THR A 105 4.97 5.91 -8.13
CA THR A 105 5.76 4.70 -8.38
C THR A 105 5.73 3.69 -7.25
N THR A 106 5.33 4.09 -6.04
CA THR A 106 5.31 3.23 -4.85
C THR A 106 3.95 3.27 -4.14
N LEU A 107 3.68 2.26 -3.30
CA LEU A 107 2.47 2.26 -2.46
C LEU A 107 2.47 3.43 -1.46
N ASP A 108 3.64 3.82 -0.94
CA ASP A 108 3.79 4.97 -0.06
C ASP A 108 3.26 6.26 -0.72
N ASP A 109 3.61 6.47 -2.00
CA ASP A 109 3.13 7.62 -2.76
C ASP A 109 1.62 7.51 -3.05
N ALA A 110 1.15 6.31 -3.38
CA ALA A 110 -0.26 6.05 -3.69
C ALA A 110 -1.19 6.37 -2.51
N VAL A 111 -0.79 6.00 -1.30
CA VAL A 111 -1.57 6.26 -0.08
C VAL A 111 -1.84 7.75 0.13
N GLN A 112 -0.93 8.64 -0.30
CA GLN A 112 -1.14 10.09 -0.22
C GLN A 112 -2.27 10.59 -1.13
N SER A 113 -2.66 9.79 -2.15
CA SER A 113 -3.73 10.13 -3.11
C SER A 113 -5.06 9.44 -2.83
N ILE A 114 -5.11 8.45 -1.91
CA ILE A 114 -6.32 7.67 -1.61
C ILE A 114 -7.03 8.24 -0.38
N THR A 115 -8.31 8.55 -0.50
CA THR A 115 -9.15 9.11 0.57
C THR A 115 -9.12 8.24 1.82
N GLY A 116 -9.01 8.86 3.00
CA GLY A 116 -9.10 8.20 4.30
C GLY A 116 -7.86 7.45 4.75
N LEU A 117 -6.83 7.37 3.90
CA LEU A 117 -5.57 6.73 4.28
C LEU A 117 -4.55 7.75 4.79
N VAL A 118 -3.80 7.36 5.81
CA VAL A 118 -2.66 8.11 6.36
C VAL A 118 -1.42 7.25 6.18
N MET A 119 -0.34 7.84 5.70
CA MET A 119 0.98 7.22 5.74
C MET A 119 1.81 7.89 6.82
N GLN A 120 2.38 7.10 7.72
CA GLN A 120 3.51 7.49 8.53
C GLN A 120 4.75 6.84 7.94
N LYS A 121 5.69 7.63 7.49
CA LYS A 121 6.95 7.10 7.02
C LYS A 121 7.58 6.31 8.15
N GLY A 122 8.10 5.13 7.84
CA GLY A 122 8.71 4.23 8.81
C GLY A 122 9.85 4.90 9.58
N ASN A 123 10.20 4.31 10.70
CA ASN A 123 11.31 4.81 11.53
C ASN A 123 12.65 4.67 10.82
N PHE A 124 12.70 3.99 9.66
CA PHE A 124 13.91 3.73 8.88
C PHE A 124 13.61 3.97 7.40
N THR A 125 14.54 4.62 6.70
CA THR A 125 14.49 4.69 5.24
C THR A 125 14.86 3.32 4.67
N GLY A 126 14.09 2.85 3.70
CA GLY A 126 14.24 1.49 3.15
C GLY A 126 13.12 0.57 3.58
N ASP A 127 12.47 0.86 4.70
CA ASP A 127 11.22 0.22 5.10
C ASP A 127 10.02 0.93 4.47
N SER A 128 8.95 0.18 4.21
CA SER A 128 7.66 0.77 3.82
C SER A 128 7.07 1.58 4.98
N GLY A 129 6.36 2.65 4.65
CA GLY A 129 5.58 3.40 5.62
C GLY A 129 4.54 2.50 6.30
N SER A 130 4.16 2.85 7.51
CA SER A 130 2.98 2.27 8.12
C SER A 130 1.74 3.03 7.66
N PHE A 131 0.71 2.28 7.27
CA PHE A 131 -0.54 2.86 6.79
C PHE A 131 -1.60 2.78 7.87
N SER A 132 -2.48 3.75 7.89
CA SER A 132 -3.63 3.76 8.79
C SER A 132 -4.87 4.31 8.12
N ALA A 133 -6.03 3.89 8.62
CA ALA A 133 -7.32 4.42 8.23
C ALA A 133 -8.24 4.48 9.46
N ARG A 134 -9.09 5.51 9.51
CA ARG A 134 -10.07 5.65 10.59
C ARG A 134 -9.48 5.58 12.01
N GLY A 135 -8.20 6.00 12.18
CA GLY A 135 -7.49 6.03 13.46
C GLY A 135 -6.79 4.73 13.87
N PHE A 136 -6.87 3.67 13.07
CA PHE A 136 -6.23 2.37 13.32
C PHE A 136 -5.20 2.03 12.23
N PRO A 137 -4.13 1.28 12.56
CA PRO A 137 -3.18 0.79 11.56
C PRO A 137 -3.85 -0.17 10.58
N ILE A 138 -3.34 -0.26 9.36
CA ILE A 138 -3.80 -1.22 8.34
C ILE A 138 -2.91 -2.44 8.38
N ASP A 139 -3.50 -3.62 8.65
CA ASP A 139 -2.79 -4.89 8.71
C ASP A 139 -2.99 -5.73 7.44
N ASN A 140 -4.05 -5.46 6.69
CA ASN A 140 -4.49 -6.28 5.57
C ASN A 140 -4.11 -5.64 4.23
N ILE A 141 -3.02 -6.16 3.63
CA ILE A 141 -2.64 -5.90 2.24
C ILE A 141 -2.93 -7.18 1.44
N LEU A 142 -3.68 -7.03 0.36
CA LEU A 142 -4.12 -8.11 -0.51
C LEU A 142 -3.47 -7.94 -1.88
N PHE A 143 -3.20 -9.06 -2.54
CA PHE A 143 -2.81 -9.10 -3.95
C PHE A 143 -3.84 -9.94 -4.71
N ASP A 144 -4.51 -9.32 -5.68
CA ASP A 144 -5.65 -9.90 -6.42
C ASP A 144 -6.73 -10.48 -5.51
N GLY A 145 -6.97 -9.82 -4.36
CA GLY A 145 -7.96 -10.22 -3.37
C GLY A 145 -7.53 -11.33 -2.41
N LEU A 146 -6.25 -11.76 -2.41
CA LEU A 146 -5.69 -12.69 -1.44
C LEU A 146 -4.90 -11.94 -0.37
N PRO A 147 -5.26 -12.04 0.92
CA PRO A 147 -4.45 -11.50 2.01
C PRO A 147 -3.08 -12.18 2.08
N THR A 148 -2.00 -11.42 2.16
CA THR A 148 -0.63 -11.96 2.17
C THR A 148 0.13 -11.72 3.46
N SER A 149 -0.28 -10.77 4.30
CA SER A 149 0.34 -10.55 5.60
C SER A 149 -0.56 -10.97 6.75
N LEU A 150 0.05 -11.41 7.84
CA LEU A 150 -0.58 -11.72 9.11
C LEU A 150 0.12 -10.89 10.18
N GLY A 151 -0.50 -9.79 10.59
CA GLY A 151 -0.11 -9.12 11.82
C GLY A 151 0.30 -7.67 11.74
N ALA A 152 0.03 -7.02 12.86
CA ALA A 152 0.07 -5.59 13.11
C ALA A 152 1.48 -4.97 13.23
N ASN A 153 2.53 -5.72 13.03
CA ASN A 153 3.88 -5.19 13.16
C ASN A 153 4.47 -4.90 11.77
N GLY A 154 3.97 -3.83 11.17
CA GLY A 154 4.30 -3.35 9.83
C GLY A 154 5.78 -3.10 9.52
N THR A 155 6.67 -3.40 10.45
CA THR A 155 8.10 -3.09 10.33
C THR A 155 8.84 -3.91 9.28
N PHE A 156 8.25 -4.97 8.69
CA PHE A 156 8.98 -5.89 7.80
C PHE A 156 8.12 -6.50 6.68
N ASN A 157 7.06 -5.85 6.24
CA ASN A 157 6.12 -6.49 5.31
C ASN A 157 6.62 -6.57 3.87
N GLY A 158 7.63 -5.80 3.48
CA GLY A 158 8.15 -5.80 2.11
C GLY A 158 7.11 -5.44 1.05
N ASP A 159 6.03 -4.73 1.43
CA ASP A 159 4.87 -4.50 0.56
C ASP A 159 4.96 -3.20 -0.25
N ASN A 160 6.11 -2.51 -0.24
CA ASN A 160 6.33 -1.30 -1.04
C ASN A 160 6.81 -1.64 -2.46
N ASP A 161 6.04 -2.48 -3.16
CA ASP A 161 6.32 -2.85 -4.53
C ASP A 161 6.26 -1.64 -5.47
N ASP A 162 7.03 -1.69 -6.55
CA ASP A 162 6.91 -0.74 -7.64
C ASP A 162 5.57 -0.94 -8.37
N LEU A 163 4.81 0.14 -8.54
CA LEU A 163 3.45 0.08 -9.06
C LEU A 163 3.35 -0.16 -10.57
N ALA A 164 4.45 -0.31 -11.29
CA ALA A 164 4.44 -0.62 -12.71
C ALA A 164 3.68 -1.92 -13.06
N ILE A 165 3.67 -2.90 -12.14
CA ILE A 165 3.03 -4.20 -12.33
C ILE A 165 1.54 -4.24 -11.96
N TYR A 166 1.00 -3.14 -11.43
CA TYR A 166 -0.39 -3.09 -10.96
C TYR A 166 -1.27 -2.24 -11.88
N ASP A 167 -2.48 -2.74 -12.13
CA ASP A 167 -3.53 -2.04 -12.86
C ASP A 167 -4.17 -0.95 -11.98
N ARG A 168 -4.44 -1.26 -10.71
CA ARG A 168 -5.10 -0.37 -9.76
C ARG A 168 -4.86 -0.78 -8.32
N ILE A 169 -5.20 0.13 -7.41
CA ILE A 169 -5.27 -0.12 -5.97
C ILE A 169 -6.70 0.12 -5.51
N GLU A 170 -7.31 -0.87 -4.87
CA GLU A 170 -8.65 -0.78 -4.29
C GLU A 170 -8.53 -0.74 -2.76
N VAL A 171 -9.29 0.14 -2.11
CA VAL A 171 -9.29 0.27 -0.65
C VAL A 171 -10.70 0.17 -0.13
N VAL A 172 -10.95 -0.82 0.72
CA VAL A 172 -12.20 -0.99 1.45
C VAL A 172 -11.98 -0.57 2.89
N ARG A 173 -12.70 0.46 3.35
CA ARG A 173 -12.53 1.03 4.70
C ARG A 173 -13.48 0.41 5.72
N GLY A 174 -13.03 0.34 6.98
CA GLY A 174 -13.76 -0.28 8.10
C GLY A 174 -13.32 -1.71 8.39
N ALA A 175 -14.18 -2.47 9.04
CA ALA A 175 -13.92 -3.87 9.37
C ALA A 175 -14.11 -4.76 8.13
N THR A 176 -13.04 -5.45 7.71
CA THR A 176 -13.01 -6.29 6.50
C THR A 176 -12.97 -7.79 6.81
N GLY A 177 -13.44 -8.20 8.01
CA GLY A 177 -13.30 -9.56 8.51
C GLY A 177 -13.92 -10.64 7.64
N LEU A 178 -14.99 -10.33 6.87
CA LEU A 178 -15.58 -11.29 5.93
C LEU A 178 -14.53 -11.82 4.94
N MET A 179 -13.71 -10.95 4.38
CA MET A 179 -12.69 -11.31 3.37
C MET A 179 -11.35 -11.69 3.99
N THR A 180 -10.93 -10.99 5.04
CA THR A 180 -9.57 -11.11 5.58
C THR A 180 -9.48 -12.02 6.81
N GLY A 181 -10.59 -12.22 7.53
CA GLY A 181 -10.65 -12.92 8.80
C GLY A 181 -10.15 -12.05 9.95
N SER A 182 -8.85 -12.11 10.26
CA SER A 182 -8.25 -11.30 11.33
C SER A 182 -7.61 -10.02 10.81
N GLY A 183 -7.52 -9.02 11.70
CA GLY A 183 -6.87 -7.72 11.48
C GLY A 183 -7.49 -6.62 12.31
N THR A 184 -7.08 -5.38 12.05
CA THR A 184 -7.63 -4.19 12.69
C THR A 184 -8.87 -3.67 11.93
N PRO A 185 -9.78 -2.98 12.60
CA PRO A 185 -10.99 -2.43 11.96
C PRO A 185 -10.69 -1.10 11.22
N SER A 186 -9.67 -1.09 10.38
CA SER A 186 -9.15 0.10 9.69
C SER A 186 -9.55 0.15 8.22
N ALA A 187 -8.89 -0.67 7.41
CA ALA A 187 -9.13 -0.88 5.99
C ALA A 187 -8.42 -2.15 5.50
N ALA A 188 -8.75 -2.57 4.27
CA ALA A 188 -7.94 -3.48 3.47
C ALA A 188 -7.51 -2.77 2.18
N ILE A 189 -6.22 -2.90 1.82
CA ILE A 189 -5.64 -2.41 0.57
C ILE A 189 -5.46 -3.59 -0.36
N ASN A 190 -6.09 -3.57 -1.54
CA ASN A 190 -5.96 -4.62 -2.55
C ASN A 190 -5.22 -4.09 -3.77
N MET A 191 -4.06 -4.65 -4.04
CA MET A 191 -3.21 -4.35 -5.18
C MET A 191 -3.55 -5.33 -6.32
N VAL A 192 -4.18 -4.82 -7.38
CA VAL A 192 -4.64 -5.65 -8.51
C VAL A 192 -3.61 -5.59 -9.62
N ARG A 193 -3.06 -6.77 -9.99
CA ARG A 193 -2.00 -6.88 -11.00
C ARG A 193 -2.50 -6.67 -12.41
N LYS A 194 -1.63 -6.13 -13.27
CA LYS A 194 -1.85 -6.08 -14.72
C LYS A 194 -1.97 -7.50 -15.29
N ARG A 195 -2.90 -7.69 -16.23
CA ARG A 195 -3.16 -8.97 -16.92
C ARG A 195 -2.58 -8.93 -18.34
N PRO A 196 -2.27 -10.07 -18.96
CA PRO A 196 -1.86 -10.12 -20.35
C PRO A 196 -3.03 -9.80 -21.29
N THR A 197 -2.72 -9.27 -22.46
CA THR A 197 -3.69 -8.89 -23.49
C THR A 197 -3.64 -9.82 -24.68
N ALA A 198 -4.77 -9.98 -25.37
CA ALA A 198 -4.88 -10.76 -26.60
C ALA A 198 -4.36 -9.99 -27.84
N THR A 199 -4.22 -8.67 -27.73
CA THR A 199 -3.65 -7.77 -28.74
C THR A 199 -2.26 -7.35 -28.32
N PRO A 200 -1.29 -7.21 -29.25
CA PRO A 200 0.04 -6.73 -28.93
C PRO A 200 -0.01 -5.36 -28.24
N GLN A 201 0.67 -5.24 -27.14
CA GLN A 201 0.91 -4.00 -26.43
C GLN A 201 2.37 -4.01 -25.99
N ALA A 202 3.11 -2.96 -26.29
CA ALA A 202 4.43 -2.77 -25.73
C ALA A 202 4.67 -1.28 -25.48
N SER A 203 5.28 -0.98 -24.36
CA SER A 203 5.66 0.38 -24.00
C SER A 203 7.01 0.40 -23.31
N PHE A 204 7.68 1.51 -23.48
CA PHE A 204 8.94 1.84 -22.83
C PHE A 204 8.83 3.21 -22.20
N SER A 205 9.27 3.35 -20.94
CA SER A 205 9.32 4.63 -20.25
C SER A 205 10.73 4.91 -19.75
N ALA A 206 11.20 6.13 -19.97
CA ALA A 206 12.46 6.64 -19.43
C ALA A 206 12.20 7.90 -18.62
N SER A 207 12.66 7.94 -17.39
CA SER A 207 12.45 9.08 -16.50
C SER A 207 13.76 9.60 -15.93
N VAL A 208 13.84 10.92 -15.79
CA VAL A 208 14.94 11.63 -15.12
C VAL A 208 14.36 12.64 -14.14
N GLY A 209 14.90 12.71 -12.94
CA GLY A 209 14.36 13.59 -11.90
C GLY A 209 15.41 14.16 -10.96
N SER A 210 14.92 14.95 -10.02
CA SER A 210 15.72 15.54 -8.94
C SER A 210 16.52 14.48 -8.20
N TRP A 211 17.67 14.85 -7.67
CA TRP A 211 18.60 13.99 -6.94
C TRP A 211 19.09 12.78 -7.74
N SER A 212 19.45 13.01 -9.01
CA SER A 212 19.97 11.97 -9.91
C SER A 212 19.05 10.74 -9.96
N ASN A 213 17.74 10.94 -9.99
CA ASN A 213 16.77 9.88 -10.09
C ASN A 213 16.61 9.47 -11.56
N TYR A 214 17.04 8.28 -11.90
CA TYR A 214 16.92 7.67 -13.21
C TYR A 214 16.07 6.42 -13.12
N ARG A 215 15.05 6.30 -13.97
CA ARG A 215 14.17 5.13 -14.01
C ARG A 215 13.89 4.71 -15.44
N LEU A 216 13.95 3.40 -15.69
CA LEU A 216 13.52 2.77 -16.92
C LEU A 216 12.43 1.76 -16.62
N GLU A 217 11.45 1.69 -17.49
CA GLU A 217 10.37 0.71 -17.44
C GLU A 217 10.09 0.16 -18.83
N ALA A 218 9.90 -1.15 -18.94
CA ALA A 218 9.44 -1.81 -20.14
C ALA A 218 8.27 -2.72 -19.79
N ASP A 219 7.21 -2.67 -20.56
CA ASP A 219 5.99 -3.46 -20.37
C ASP A 219 5.54 -4.00 -21.72
N ALA A 220 5.44 -5.31 -21.87
CA ALA A 220 5.04 -5.97 -23.10
C ALA A 220 4.03 -7.07 -22.83
N ALA A 221 2.94 -7.10 -23.56
CA ALA A 221 1.88 -8.11 -23.49
C ALA A 221 1.42 -8.51 -24.87
N ASN A 222 1.14 -9.79 -25.07
CA ASN A 222 0.63 -10.30 -26.34
C ASN A 222 -0.01 -11.70 -26.18
N ALA A 223 -0.80 -12.10 -27.19
CA ALA A 223 -1.09 -13.50 -27.43
C ALA A 223 0.19 -14.24 -27.87
N LEU A 224 0.41 -15.44 -27.32
CA LEU A 224 1.57 -16.28 -27.59
C LEU A 224 1.28 -17.38 -28.61
N ASN A 225 0.00 -17.50 -29.03
CA ASN A 225 -0.45 -18.42 -30.09
C ASN A 225 -1.50 -17.75 -30.99
N GLU A 226 -1.71 -18.29 -32.18
CA GLU A 226 -2.66 -17.75 -33.18
C GLU A 226 -4.11 -17.76 -32.66
N ALA A 227 -4.49 -18.77 -31.88
CA ALA A 227 -5.83 -18.89 -31.31
C ALA A 227 -6.08 -17.88 -30.17
N LYS A 228 -5.07 -17.12 -29.73
CA LYS A 228 -5.11 -16.15 -28.62
C LYS A 228 -5.56 -16.76 -27.28
N THR A 229 -5.50 -18.08 -27.16
CA THR A 229 -5.83 -18.82 -25.95
C THR A 229 -4.67 -18.88 -24.96
N LEU A 230 -3.47 -18.55 -25.40
CA LEU A 230 -2.29 -18.41 -24.56
C LEU A 230 -1.79 -16.95 -24.68
N ARG A 231 -1.75 -16.25 -23.56
CA ARG A 231 -1.36 -14.83 -23.48
C ARG A 231 -0.27 -14.65 -22.43
N GLY A 232 0.64 -13.72 -22.66
CA GLY A 232 1.71 -13.42 -21.73
C GLY A 232 1.93 -11.93 -21.57
N ARG A 233 2.43 -11.54 -20.41
CA ARG A 233 2.92 -10.18 -20.14
C ARG A 233 4.21 -10.25 -19.33
N VAL A 234 5.13 -9.33 -19.63
CA VAL A 234 6.35 -9.11 -18.88
C VAL A 234 6.49 -7.61 -18.58
N VAL A 235 6.83 -7.27 -17.33
CA VAL A 235 7.15 -5.90 -16.93
C VAL A 235 8.51 -5.90 -16.23
N VAL A 236 9.37 -4.97 -16.63
CA VAL A 236 10.70 -4.78 -16.04
C VAL A 236 10.85 -3.33 -15.63
N THR A 237 11.31 -3.09 -14.41
CA THR A 237 11.70 -1.74 -13.97
C THR A 237 13.10 -1.75 -13.36
N VAL A 238 13.84 -0.68 -13.63
CA VAL A 238 15.15 -0.42 -13.03
C VAL A 238 15.17 1.04 -12.61
N GLN A 239 15.53 1.31 -11.36
CA GLN A 239 15.67 2.66 -10.84
C GLN A 239 16.96 2.80 -10.04
N ASP A 240 17.65 3.92 -10.26
CA ASP A 240 18.79 4.38 -9.47
C ASP A 240 18.49 5.82 -9.07
N LYS A 241 18.45 6.10 -7.75
CA LYS A 241 18.14 7.43 -7.23
C LYS A 241 18.89 7.75 -5.96
N LYS A 242 19.35 8.98 -5.83
CA LYS A 242 19.72 9.57 -4.55
C LYS A 242 18.48 10.11 -3.85
N ASP A 243 18.59 10.45 -2.59
CA ASP A 243 17.56 11.15 -1.83
C ASP A 243 17.97 12.62 -1.61
N PHE A 244 17.03 13.45 -1.14
CA PHE A 244 17.35 14.81 -0.70
C PHE A 244 18.08 14.82 0.64
N VAL A 245 17.99 13.73 1.41
CA VAL A 245 18.79 13.48 2.61
C VAL A 245 20.16 12.95 2.17
N ASP A 246 21.22 13.57 2.69
CA ASP A 246 22.59 13.21 2.35
C ASP A 246 22.87 11.73 2.63
N VAL A 247 23.84 11.12 1.94
CA VAL A 247 24.23 9.69 2.01
C VAL A 247 23.20 8.73 1.41
N LEU A 248 21.90 9.00 1.48
CA LEU A 248 20.88 8.06 1.02
C LEU A 248 20.92 7.87 -0.49
N HIS A 249 21.05 6.60 -0.91
CA HIS A 249 21.05 6.19 -2.30
C HIS A 249 20.33 4.85 -2.45
N GLY A 250 19.35 4.75 -3.32
CA GLY A 250 18.54 3.56 -3.54
C GLY A 250 18.61 3.04 -4.98
N ARG A 251 18.76 1.72 -5.11
CA ARG A 251 18.70 0.99 -6.38
C ARG A 251 17.60 -0.06 -6.31
N ASN A 252 16.68 -0.01 -7.27
CA ASN A 252 15.56 -0.94 -7.35
C ASN A 252 15.55 -1.64 -8.70
N HIS A 253 15.34 -2.94 -8.68
CA HIS A 253 15.15 -3.78 -9.84
C HIS A 253 13.91 -4.63 -9.64
N GLN A 254 13.03 -4.66 -10.63
CA GLN A 254 11.81 -5.45 -10.58
C GLN A 254 11.60 -6.19 -11.90
N LEU A 255 11.20 -7.45 -11.80
CA LEU A 255 10.77 -8.28 -12.92
C LEU A 255 9.44 -8.93 -12.57
N TYR A 256 8.47 -8.78 -13.43
CA TYR A 256 7.17 -9.42 -13.35
C TYR A 256 6.88 -10.19 -14.63
N GLY A 257 6.38 -11.41 -14.49
CA GLY A 257 5.93 -12.22 -15.61
C GLY A 257 4.60 -12.92 -15.27
N ILE A 258 3.68 -12.93 -16.22
CA ILE A 258 2.38 -13.60 -16.08
C ILE A 258 1.97 -14.24 -17.41
N ILE A 259 1.40 -15.44 -17.32
CA ILE A 259 0.84 -16.19 -18.44
C ILE A 259 -0.60 -16.55 -18.09
N GLU A 260 -1.50 -16.38 -19.04
CA GLU A 260 -2.86 -16.89 -19.01
C GLU A 260 -3.07 -17.87 -20.13
N ALA A 261 -3.64 -19.04 -19.80
CA ALA A 261 -3.98 -20.10 -20.73
C ALA A 261 -5.46 -20.44 -20.60
N ASP A 262 -6.22 -20.26 -21.67
CA ASP A 262 -7.59 -20.76 -21.77
C ASP A 262 -7.53 -22.25 -22.09
N LEU A 263 -7.56 -23.08 -21.02
CA LEU A 263 -7.53 -24.55 -21.13
C LEU A 263 -8.79 -25.07 -21.85
N ARG A 264 -9.88 -24.32 -21.71
CA ARG A 264 -11.16 -24.45 -22.40
C ARG A 264 -11.77 -23.07 -22.58
N PRO A 265 -12.81 -22.87 -23.40
CA PRO A 265 -13.47 -21.57 -23.56
C PRO A 265 -14.03 -20.97 -22.26
N ASP A 266 -14.28 -21.83 -21.26
CA ASP A 266 -14.84 -21.50 -19.95
C ASP A 266 -13.85 -21.66 -18.79
N THR A 267 -12.58 -22.03 -19.06
CA THR A 267 -11.59 -22.36 -18.03
C THR A 267 -10.26 -21.71 -18.33
N THR A 268 -9.86 -20.76 -17.51
CA THR A 268 -8.58 -20.03 -17.63
C THR A 268 -7.66 -20.36 -16.47
N LEU A 269 -6.43 -20.77 -16.78
CA LEU A 269 -5.32 -20.91 -15.85
C LEU A 269 -4.41 -19.68 -15.97
N THR A 270 -4.13 -19.05 -14.86
CA THR A 270 -3.17 -17.95 -14.75
C THR A 270 -2.01 -18.38 -13.87
N VAL A 271 -0.77 -18.15 -14.31
CA VAL A 271 0.45 -18.37 -13.51
C VAL A 271 1.37 -17.18 -13.67
N GLY A 272 1.96 -16.73 -12.58
CA GLY A 272 2.90 -15.62 -12.65
C GLY A 272 3.93 -15.62 -11.53
N ALA A 273 4.96 -14.82 -11.75
CA ALA A 273 6.05 -14.60 -10.81
C ALA A 273 6.44 -13.12 -10.77
N HIS A 274 6.90 -12.67 -9.62
CA HIS A 274 7.44 -11.36 -9.39
C HIS A 274 8.72 -11.46 -8.57
N TYR A 275 9.75 -10.77 -9.02
CA TYR A 275 11.03 -10.61 -8.34
C TYR A 275 11.34 -9.13 -8.17
N ARG A 276 11.69 -8.72 -6.96
CA ARG A 276 12.17 -7.38 -6.67
C ARG A 276 13.44 -7.45 -5.82
N LYS A 277 14.39 -6.59 -6.13
CA LYS A 277 15.59 -6.37 -5.34
C LYS A 277 15.75 -4.87 -5.10
N THR A 278 15.88 -4.51 -3.82
CA THR A 278 16.15 -3.16 -3.35
C THR A 278 17.47 -3.14 -2.61
N ASP A 279 18.40 -2.30 -3.05
CA ASP A 279 19.67 -2.05 -2.40
C ASP A 279 19.71 -0.56 -2.02
N ASN A 280 19.59 -0.23 -0.73
CA ASN A 280 19.73 1.11 -0.22
C ASN A 280 21.01 1.27 0.57
N ASP A 281 21.81 2.28 0.23
CA ASP A 281 22.96 2.77 0.99
C ASP A 281 22.46 3.92 1.87
N GLY A 282 22.84 3.90 3.15
CA GLY A 282 22.31 4.79 4.18
C GLY A 282 20.92 4.36 4.68
N VAL A 283 20.71 4.49 5.98
CA VAL A 283 19.41 4.30 6.65
C VAL A 283 19.16 5.47 7.57
N SER A 284 18.18 6.33 7.24
CA SER A 284 17.84 7.47 8.09
C SER A 284 16.76 7.10 9.09
N THR A 285 16.99 7.39 10.34
CA THR A 285 15.99 7.31 11.41
C THR A 285 15.26 8.63 11.63
N GLY A 286 15.43 9.60 10.70
CA GLY A 286 14.90 10.95 10.81
C GLY A 286 15.81 11.86 11.62
N VAL A 287 15.30 13.05 11.95
CA VAL A 287 16.07 14.06 12.71
C VAL A 287 15.67 14.05 14.18
N VAL A 288 16.63 14.43 15.04
CA VAL A 288 16.43 14.62 16.47
C VAL A 288 15.83 15.99 16.78
N THR A 289 15.28 16.13 17.98
CA THR A 289 14.83 17.43 18.53
C THR A 289 15.64 17.81 19.75
N ALA A 290 15.37 18.96 20.36
CA ALA A 290 15.76 19.23 21.73
C ALA A 290 15.07 18.26 22.70
N ALA A 291 15.55 18.12 23.92
CA ALA A 291 15.01 17.19 24.91
C ALA A 291 13.52 17.44 25.24
N ASP A 292 13.09 18.69 25.13
CA ASP A 292 11.69 19.10 25.34
C ASP A 292 10.76 18.83 24.11
N GLY A 293 11.31 18.32 23.00
CA GLY A 293 10.60 18.04 21.76
C GLY A 293 10.58 19.21 20.77
N ARG A 294 11.24 20.34 21.06
CA ARG A 294 11.34 21.46 20.13
C ARG A 294 12.25 21.12 18.95
N PHE A 295 11.77 21.31 17.71
CA PHE A 295 12.55 21.08 16.50
C PHE A 295 13.77 22.01 16.42
N LEU A 296 14.91 21.44 16.03
CA LEU A 296 16.21 22.17 15.96
C LEU A 296 16.39 22.97 14.66
N ASN A 297 15.41 22.92 13.72
CA ASN A 297 15.49 23.55 12.41
C ASN A 297 16.73 23.14 11.60
N LEU A 298 17.08 21.86 11.66
CA LEU A 298 18.16 21.28 10.87
C LEU A 298 17.87 21.39 9.36
N PRO A 299 18.90 21.47 8.51
CA PRO A 299 18.74 21.36 7.07
C PRO A 299 17.92 20.13 6.68
N ARG A 300 17.08 20.22 5.62
CA ARG A 300 16.30 19.07 5.16
C ARG A 300 17.15 17.89 4.72
N SER A 301 18.39 18.16 4.29
CA SER A 301 19.35 17.14 3.87
C SER A 301 20.08 16.45 5.02
N THR A 302 19.83 16.85 6.28
CA THR A 302 20.55 16.31 7.43
C THR A 302 20.38 14.79 7.52
N TYR A 303 21.49 14.09 7.52
CA TYR A 303 21.61 12.66 7.77
C TYR A 303 22.32 12.43 9.11
N LEU A 304 21.72 11.67 10.01
CA LEU A 304 22.23 11.40 11.35
C LEU A 304 22.58 9.91 11.57
N GLY A 305 22.79 9.18 10.48
CA GLY A 305 23.26 7.79 10.48
C GLY A 305 24.77 7.69 10.23
N SER A 306 25.24 6.51 9.88
CA SER A 306 26.61 6.23 9.46
C SER A 306 26.68 5.93 7.97
N ASP A 307 27.84 6.14 7.35
CA ASP A 307 28.09 5.83 5.95
C ASP A 307 28.04 4.33 5.62
N PHE A 308 28.22 3.48 6.65
CA PHE A 308 28.12 2.02 6.53
C PHE A 308 26.69 1.47 6.69
N ASP A 309 25.71 2.32 7.01
CA ASP A 309 24.30 1.89 7.13
C ASP A 309 23.79 1.40 5.79
N ASP A 310 23.07 0.30 5.79
CA ASP A 310 22.49 -0.29 4.58
C ASP A 310 21.18 -1.02 4.83
N TRP A 311 20.34 -1.08 3.78
CA TRP A 311 19.12 -1.88 3.75
C TRP A 311 19.05 -2.65 2.44
N ARG A 312 19.18 -3.95 2.51
CA ARG A 312 19.08 -4.84 1.37
C ARG A 312 17.82 -5.68 1.49
N GLN A 313 17.01 -5.70 0.46
CA GLN A 313 15.77 -6.46 0.45
C GLN A 313 15.61 -7.20 -0.87
N THR A 314 15.18 -8.46 -0.80
CA THR A 314 14.83 -9.28 -1.97
C THR A 314 13.45 -9.87 -1.75
N ASP A 315 12.51 -9.61 -2.66
CA ASP A 315 11.17 -10.16 -2.65
C ASP A 315 10.98 -11.12 -3.83
N LYS A 316 10.47 -12.30 -3.53
CA LYS A 316 10.11 -13.30 -4.54
C LYS A 316 8.66 -13.68 -4.32
N THR A 317 7.85 -13.58 -5.34
CA THR A 317 6.44 -13.97 -5.31
C THR A 317 6.14 -14.90 -6.47
N ILE A 318 5.45 -16.00 -6.20
CA ILE A 318 4.83 -16.84 -7.22
C ILE A 318 3.36 -16.95 -6.92
N PHE A 319 2.55 -17.00 -7.97
CA PHE A 319 1.10 -17.12 -7.82
C PHE A 319 0.49 -17.93 -8.96
N ALA A 320 -0.66 -18.55 -8.68
CA ALA A 320 -1.46 -19.25 -9.66
C ALA A 320 -2.94 -19.07 -9.36
N GLU A 321 -3.75 -19.01 -10.41
CA GLU A 321 -5.21 -18.90 -10.35
C GLU A 321 -5.83 -19.83 -11.41
N LEU A 322 -6.89 -20.53 -11.03
CA LEU A 322 -7.73 -21.28 -11.95
C LEU A 322 -9.17 -20.77 -11.83
N GLU A 323 -9.70 -20.22 -12.91
CA GLU A 323 -11.10 -19.77 -12.98
C GLU A 323 -11.88 -20.65 -13.96
N HIS A 324 -13.04 -21.09 -13.52
CA HIS A 324 -14.00 -21.82 -14.36
C HIS A 324 -15.36 -21.13 -14.33
N ARG A 325 -15.97 -20.95 -15.51
CA ARG A 325 -17.32 -20.38 -15.69
C ARG A 325 -18.28 -21.47 -16.09
N PHE A 326 -19.24 -21.77 -15.24
CA PHE A 326 -20.26 -22.77 -15.51
C PHE A 326 -21.33 -22.23 -16.45
N ALA A 327 -22.00 -23.15 -17.20
CA ALA A 327 -23.04 -22.78 -18.13
C ALA A 327 -24.26 -22.05 -17.50
N ASN A 328 -24.47 -22.23 -16.22
CA ASN A 328 -25.53 -21.54 -15.45
C ASN A 328 -25.13 -20.14 -14.96
N GLY A 329 -23.99 -19.59 -15.41
CA GLY A 329 -23.49 -18.26 -15.03
C GLY A 329 -22.70 -18.22 -13.71
N TRP A 330 -22.57 -19.33 -12.99
CA TRP A 330 -21.69 -19.43 -11.82
C TRP A 330 -20.23 -19.43 -12.26
N LYS A 331 -19.37 -18.92 -11.40
CA LYS A 331 -17.92 -19.05 -11.54
C LYS A 331 -17.31 -19.65 -10.29
N ALA A 332 -16.29 -20.48 -10.46
CA ALA A 332 -15.42 -20.95 -9.40
C ALA A 332 -14.00 -20.44 -9.62
N LYS A 333 -13.33 -20.04 -8.55
CA LYS A 333 -11.93 -19.61 -8.58
C LYS A 333 -11.14 -20.31 -7.49
N LEU A 334 -9.99 -20.87 -7.87
CA LEU A 334 -8.93 -21.32 -6.97
C LEU A 334 -7.75 -20.39 -7.14
N ALA A 335 -7.17 -19.90 -6.06
CA ALA A 335 -6.04 -19.03 -6.11
C ALA A 335 -5.01 -19.38 -5.02
N ALA A 336 -3.75 -19.27 -5.36
CA ALA A 336 -2.62 -19.50 -4.46
C ALA A 336 -1.54 -18.45 -4.69
N THR A 337 -0.92 -17.97 -3.62
CA THR A 337 0.26 -17.11 -3.71
C THR A 337 1.26 -17.46 -2.61
N ARG A 338 2.55 -17.36 -2.94
CA ARG A 338 3.64 -17.47 -1.99
C ARG A 338 4.59 -16.29 -2.19
N LYS A 339 4.77 -15.48 -1.15
CA LYS A 339 5.69 -14.34 -1.11
C LYS A 339 6.78 -14.62 -0.08
N THR A 340 8.05 -14.43 -0.46
CA THR A 340 9.22 -14.69 0.40
C THR A 340 10.14 -13.47 0.41
N PRO A 341 9.87 -12.46 1.25
CA PRO A 341 10.79 -11.36 1.51
C PRO A 341 12.00 -11.81 2.33
N GLU A 342 13.18 -11.34 1.95
CA GLU A 342 14.45 -11.50 2.66
C GLU A 342 15.02 -10.10 2.90
N ILE A 343 15.41 -9.77 4.14
CA ILE A 343 15.98 -8.49 4.54
C ILE A 343 17.32 -8.72 5.20
N ASP A 344 18.34 -7.94 4.82
CA ASP A 344 19.64 -7.85 5.48
C ASP A 344 19.92 -6.35 5.68
N THR A 345 20.10 -5.91 6.92
CA THR A 345 20.27 -4.50 7.24
C THR A 345 21.26 -4.28 8.38
N THR A 346 22.01 -3.20 8.26
CA THR A 346 22.75 -2.57 9.34
C THR A 346 22.33 -1.13 9.40
N PHE A 347 21.93 -0.66 10.58
CA PHE A 347 21.55 0.72 10.75
C PHE A 347 21.96 1.27 12.11
N SER A 348 22.14 2.57 12.13
CA SER A 348 22.50 3.32 13.32
C SER A 348 21.29 3.96 13.94
N GLY A 349 21.21 3.94 15.26
CA GLY A 349 20.20 4.60 16.07
C GLY A 349 20.82 5.64 16.98
N ILE A 350 19.98 6.50 17.53
CA ILE A 350 20.38 7.56 18.45
C ILE A 350 19.64 7.36 19.77
N ASN A 351 20.38 7.41 20.86
CA ASN A 351 19.85 7.40 22.22
C ASN A 351 20.20 8.73 22.91
N ARG A 352 19.27 9.25 23.69
CA ARG A 352 19.51 10.42 24.54
C ARG A 352 19.79 9.99 25.98
N ARG A 353 20.85 10.58 26.57
CA ARG A 353 21.15 10.45 27.99
C ARG A 353 21.39 11.86 28.57
N GLY A 354 20.38 12.40 29.26
CA GLY A 354 20.34 13.82 29.59
C GLY A 354 20.40 14.66 28.32
N ASP A 355 21.30 15.61 28.24
CA ASP A 355 21.51 16.47 27.08
C ASP A 355 22.43 15.85 26.00
N THR A 356 22.96 14.65 26.24
CA THR A 356 23.93 14.03 25.35
C THR A 356 23.25 13.04 24.41
N LEU A 357 23.51 13.17 23.12
CA LEU A 357 23.10 12.20 22.08
C LEU A 357 24.24 11.20 21.84
N ARG A 358 23.92 9.94 21.90
CA ARG A 358 24.84 8.81 21.72
C ARG A 358 24.40 7.91 20.60
N PHE A 359 25.37 7.40 19.88
CA PHE A 359 25.20 6.47 18.79
C PHE A 359 25.06 5.04 19.30
N ASN A 360 24.19 4.26 18.67
CA ASN A 360 24.19 2.80 18.71
C ASN A 360 24.04 2.26 17.29
N SER A 361 24.33 0.97 17.08
CA SER A 361 24.12 0.32 15.81
C SER A 361 23.60 -1.09 16.04
N GLN A 362 22.77 -1.56 15.11
CA GLN A 362 22.34 -2.95 15.07
C GLN A 362 22.34 -3.47 13.64
N SER A 363 22.54 -4.78 13.53
CA SER A 363 22.34 -5.49 12.27
C SER A 363 21.42 -6.66 12.49
N TYR A 364 20.56 -6.94 11.50
CA TYR A 364 19.76 -8.14 11.52
C TYR A 364 19.47 -8.66 10.10
N ARG A 365 19.13 -9.92 10.08
CA ARG A 365 18.55 -10.61 8.91
C ARG A 365 17.16 -11.09 9.25
N ALA A 366 16.24 -10.98 8.28
CA ALA A 366 14.89 -11.50 8.42
C ALA A 366 14.49 -12.22 7.13
N GLU A 367 13.98 -13.42 7.31
CA GLU A 367 13.42 -14.25 6.26
C GLU A 367 11.94 -14.47 6.57
N LEU A 368 11.08 -14.06 5.65
CA LEU A 368 9.65 -14.22 5.79
C LEU A 368 9.12 -15.14 4.69
N ALA A 369 8.05 -15.87 4.98
CA ALA A 369 7.32 -16.60 3.94
C ALA A 369 5.83 -16.52 4.25
N ASN A 370 5.09 -15.92 3.33
CA ASN A 370 3.65 -15.81 3.39
C ASN A 370 3.05 -16.66 2.27
N THR A 371 2.24 -17.66 2.64
CA THR A 371 1.53 -18.52 1.69
C THR A 371 0.05 -18.40 1.94
N SER A 372 -0.72 -18.10 0.90
CA SER A 372 -2.17 -17.92 0.97
C SER A 372 -2.87 -18.72 -0.12
N TYR A 373 -3.98 -19.32 0.23
CA TYR A 373 -4.88 -20.06 -0.65
C TYR A 373 -6.29 -19.54 -0.47
N ASP A 374 -7.05 -19.45 -1.54
CA ASP A 374 -8.48 -19.12 -1.52
C ASP A 374 -9.19 -19.94 -2.59
N ALA A 375 -10.33 -20.51 -2.21
CA ALA A 375 -11.21 -21.24 -3.11
C ALA A 375 -12.63 -20.74 -2.90
N TYR A 376 -13.27 -20.22 -3.97
CA TYR A 376 -14.65 -19.77 -3.86
C TYR A 376 -15.45 -20.03 -5.13
N ALA A 377 -16.76 -20.07 -4.94
CA ALA A 377 -17.73 -20.04 -6.03
C ALA A 377 -18.68 -18.86 -5.83
N SER A 378 -19.06 -18.22 -6.92
CA SER A 378 -20.04 -17.13 -6.91
C SER A 378 -20.94 -17.19 -8.12
N GLY A 379 -22.19 -16.78 -7.94
CA GLY A 379 -23.17 -16.78 -9.03
C GLY A 379 -24.54 -16.32 -8.56
N SER A 380 -25.46 -16.27 -9.51
CA SER A 380 -26.86 -15.93 -9.25
C SER A 380 -27.68 -17.14 -8.81
N TYR A 381 -28.73 -16.89 -8.04
CA TYR A 381 -29.77 -17.85 -7.70
C TYR A 381 -31.13 -17.15 -7.67
N SER A 382 -32.20 -17.88 -7.99
CA SER A 382 -33.55 -17.35 -7.96
C SER A 382 -34.26 -17.74 -6.67
N LEU A 383 -34.83 -16.76 -5.98
CA LEU A 383 -35.65 -16.96 -4.79
C LEU A 383 -36.76 -15.90 -4.75
N PHE A 384 -37.98 -16.29 -4.40
CA PHE A 384 -39.17 -15.43 -4.35
C PHE A 384 -39.41 -14.65 -5.67
N GLY A 385 -39.14 -15.27 -6.83
CA GLY A 385 -39.33 -14.66 -8.15
C GLY A 385 -38.30 -13.57 -8.51
N ARG A 386 -37.23 -13.42 -7.72
CA ARG A 386 -36.12 -12.45 -7.94
C ARG A 386 -34.81 -13.18 -8.08
N GLU A 387 -33.88 -12.54 -8.79
CA GLU A 387 -32.51 -12.99 -8.91
C GLU A 387 -31.65 -12.36 -7.81
N HIS A 388 -30.88 -13.19 -7.12
CA HIS A 388 -29.97 -12.84 -6.03
C HIS A 388 -28.58 -13.32 -6.38
N GLU A 389 -27.58 -12.85 -5.64
CA GLU A 389 -26.17 -13.23 -5.81
C GLU A 389 -25.67 -13.92 -4.55
N LEU A 390 -24.85 -14.95 -4.72
CA LEU A 390 -24.24 -15.72 -3.64
C LEU A 390 -22.76 -15.90 -3.91
N THR A 391 -21.95 -15.79 -2.86
CA THR A 391 -20.57 -16.27 -2.84
C THR A 391 -20.38 -17.19 -1.65
N VAL A 392 -19.64 -18.28 -1.84
CA VAL A 392 -19.22 -19.21 -0.79
C VAL A 392 -17.76 -19.56 -1.01
N GLY A 393 -16.98 -19.65 0.05
CA GLY A 393 -15.57 -19.95 -0.11
C GLY A 393 -14.88 -20.36 1.17
N ALA A 394 -13.62 -20.77 1.00
CA ALA A 394 -12.72 -21.14 2.06
C ALA A 394 -11.32 -20.60 1.76
N SER A 395 -10.61 -20.17 2.78
CA SER A 395 -9.25 -19.68 2.64
C SER A 395 -8.34 -20.23 3.73
N HIS A 396 -7.05 -20.33 3.40
CA HIS A 396 -5.99 -20.66 4.34
C HIS A 396 -4.79 -19.80 4.07
N ARG A 397 -4.17 -19.28 5.14
CA ARG A 397 -2.88 -18.60 5.04
C ARG A 397 -1.94 -19.03 6.15
N ARG A 398 -0.66 -19.08 5.82
CA ARG A 398 0.43 -19.35 6.75
C ARG A 398 1.50 -18.29 6.55
N SER A 399 1.91 -17.67 7.64
CA SER A 399 3.04 -16.74 7.70
C SER A 399 4.11 -17.32 8.59
N SER A 400 5.36 -17.32 8.13
CA SER A 400 6.51 -17.64 8.96
C SER A 400 7.53 -16.51 8.88
N LYS A 401 8.14 -16.21 10.02
CA LYS A 401 9.22 -15.25 10.17
C LYS A 401 10.37 -15.92 10.91
N ASN A 402 11.57 -15.75 10.41
CA ASN A 402 12.81 -16.10 11.09
C ASN A 402 13.72 -14.87 11.01
N SER A 403 14.04 -14.27 12.14
CA SER A 403 14.93 -13.13 12.18
C SER A 403 15.96 -13.30 13.29
N TYR A 404 17.18 -12.88 13.01
CA TYR A 404 18.30 -12.96 13.92
C TYR A 404 19.23 -11.78 13.72
N GLY A 405 19.90 -11.36 14.79
CA GLY A 405 20.75 -10.20 14.74
C GLY A 405 21.45 -9.89 16.04
N GLY A 406 21.99 -8.70 16.09
CA GLY A 406 22.70 -8.21 17.28
C GLY A 406 22.84 -6.71 17.30
N TRP A 407 23.24 -6.23 18.44
CA TRP A 407 23.60 -4.85 18.69
C TRP A 407 25.11 -4.68 18.69
N ALA A 408 25.58 -3.53 18.31
CA ALA A 408 26.98 -3.15 18.49
C ALA A 408 27.38 -3.27 19.99
N PRO A 409 28.61 -3.71 20.29
CA PRO A 409 29.10 -3.76 21.67
C PRO A 409 28.96 -2.40 22.36
N TYR A 410 28.64 -2.40 23.66
CA TYR A 410 28.55 -1.16 24.45
C TYR A 410 29.83 -0.32 24.36
N SER A 411 30.99 -0.99 24.36
CA SER A 411 32.30 -0.34 24.23
C SER A 411 32.44 0.45 22.93
N TRP A 412 31.86 -0.05 21.82
CA TRP A 412 31.84 0.65 20.56
C TRP A 412 31.02 1.97 20.66
N GLY A 413 29.77 1.89 21.18
CA GLY A 413 28.93 3.05 21.37
C GLY A 413 29.49 4.07 22.37
N ALA A 414 30.24 3.59 23.36
CA ALA A 414 30.94 4.48 24.33
C ALA A 414 32.14 5.20 23.72
N ALA A 415 32.82 4.56 22.76
CA ALA A 415 33.96 5.12 22.02
C ALA A 415 33.52 6.02 20.85
N ALA A 416 32.31 5.88 20.37
CA ALA A 416 31.77 6.71 19.30
C ALA A 416 31.70 8.18 19.72
N PRO A 417 31.93 9.13 18.80
CA PRO A 417 31.80 10.55 19.09
C PRO A 417 30.40 10.89 19.65
N VAL A 418 30.33 11.93 20.47
CA VAL A 418 29.03 12.51 20.84
C VAL A 418 28.42 13.11 19.58
N LEU A 419 27.18 12.77 19.31
CA LEU A 419 26.51 13.26 18.12
C LEU A 419 26.13 14.73 18.30
N ASP A 420 26.71 15.59 17.46
CA ASP A 420 26.26 16.98 17.27
C ASP A 420 25.38 17.00 16.02
N PRO A 421 24.06 17.21 16.12
CA PRO A 421 23.17 17.15 14.95
C PRO A 421 23.43 18.26 13.92
N PHE A 422 24.16 19.33 14.27
CA PHE A 422 24.51 20.43 13.38
C PHE A 422 25.81 20.18 12.60
N ASN A 423 26.70 19.31 13.12
CA ASN A 423 28.04 19.08 12.57
C ASN A 423 28.35 17.57 12.52
N TRP A 424 27.35 16.72 12.30
CA TRP A 424 27.56 15.29 12.24
C TRP A 424 28.23 14.85 10.94
N ASP A 425 29.33 14.09 11.07
CA ASP A 425 30.01 13.42 9.97
C ASP A 425 29.71 11.91 10.01
N ALA A 426 28.98 11.42 9.02
CA ALA A 426 28.57 10.01 8.91
C ALA A 426 29.77 9.04 8.81
N GLY A 427 30.91 9.49 8.27
CA GLY A 427 32.15 8.73 8.18
C GLY A 427 33.01 8.73 9.46
N SER A 428 32.61 9.49 10.50
CA SER A 428 33.38 9.62 11.76
C SER A 428 33.36 8.36 12.63
N VAL A 429 32.50 7.38 12.32
CA VAL A 429 32.29 6.17 13.12
C VAL A 429 32.66 4.93 12.32
N ALA A 430 33.57 4.10 12.83
CA ALA A 430 33.93 2.85 12.19
C ALA A 430 32.82 1.80 12.32
N ARG A 431 32.63 0.98 11.27
CA ARG A 431 31.62 -0.09 11.27
C ARG A 431 31.85 -1.06 12.44
N PRO A 432 30.85 -1.35 13.28
CA PRO A 432 31.01 -2.27 14.41
C PRO A 432 31.03 -3.72 13.94
N VAL A 433 31.72 -4.56 14.71
CA VAL A 433 31.59 -6.01 14.59
C VAL A 433 30.38 -6.44 15.42
N ILE A 434 29.33 -6.93 14.76
CA ILE A 434 28.08 -7.32 15.40
C ILE A 434 27.97 -8.84 15.42
N ASN A 435 27.67 -9.40 16.59
CA ASN A 435 27.36 -10.81 16.75
C ASN A 435 25.89 -11.07 16.42
N TYR A 436 25.62 -11.68 15.28
CA TYR A 436 24.27 -12.02 14.82
C TYR A 436 23.57 -13.10 15.66
N ALA A 437 24.26 -13.73 16.61
CA ALA A 437 23.68 -14.73 17.51
C ALA A 437 23.12 -14.14 18.82
N GLN A 438 23.17 -12.82 19.00
CA GLN A 438 22.70 -12.19 20.25
C GLN A 438 21.20 -12.37 20.47
N TRP A 439 20.42 -12.37 19.39
CA TRP A 439 19.01 -12.64 19.47
C TRP A 439 18.52 -13.38 18.22
N ARG A 440 17.53 -14.20 18.42
CA ARG A 440 16.78 -14.85 17.35
C ARG A 440 15.29 -14.86 17.70
N THR A 441 14.48 -14.50 16.70
CA THR A 441 13.02 -14.59 16.80
C THR A 441 12.50 -15.39 15.63
N ALA A 442 11.78 -16.44 15.94
CA ALA A 442 11.04 -17.22 14.95
C ALA A 442 9.57 -17.20 15.32
N SER A 443 8.70 -17.14 14.34
CA SER A 443 7.25 -17.24 14.57
C SER A 443 6.56 -17.84 13.37
N ILE A 444 5.53 -18.64 13.64
CA ILE A 444 4.64 -19.19 12.61
C ILE A 444 3.23 -18.84 13.03
N THR A 445 2.46 -18.27 12.12
CA THR A 445 1.02 -18.03 12.32
C THR A 445 0.24 -18.66 11.19
N GLU A 446 -0.88 -19.28 11.51
CA GLU A 446 -1.79 -19.89 10.55
C GLU A 446 -3.21 -19.41 10.79
N GLN A 447 -3.92 -19.14 9.72
CA GLN A 447 -5.33 -18.80 9.75
C GLN A 447 -6.07 -19.56 8.65
N SER A 448 -7.19 -20.19 9.03
CA SER A 448 -8.14 -20.78 8.08
C SER A 448 -9.51 -20.15 8.29
N GLY A 449 -10.37 -20.23 7.29
CA GLY A 449 -11.75 -19.79 7.43
C GLY A 449 -12.63 -20.24 6.29
N VAL A 450 -13.91 -20.39 6.61
CA VAL A 450 -14.98 -20.57 5.63
C VAL A 450 -15.89 -19.34 5.69
N TYR A 451 -16.35 -18.89 4.54
CA TYR A 451 -17.17 -17.69 4.44
C TYR A 451 -18.28 -17.85 3.42
N ALA A 452 -19.36 -17.11 3.65
CA ALA A 452 -20.44 -16.97 2.69
C ALA A 452 -20.97 -15.54 2.72
N GLY A 453 -21.41 -15.06 1.57
CA GLY A 453 -22.05 -13.76 1.42
C GLY A 453 -23.11 -13.80 0.33
N THR A 454 -24.24 -13.14 0.58
CA THR A 454 -25.33 -13.05 -0.40
C THR A 454 -25.79 -11.61 -0.52
N ARG A 455 -26.12 -11.20 -1.74
CA ARG A 455 -26.88 -9.98 -2.03
C ARG A 455 -28.28 -10.37 -2.48
N MET A 456 -29.24 -10.04 -1.65
CA MET A 456 -30.65 -10.32 -1.85
C MET A 456 -31.37 -9.07 -2.36
N ARG A 457 -31.97 -9.11 -3.54
CA ARG A 457 -32.84 -8.04 -4.06
C ARG A 457 -34.24 -8.26 -3.51
N LEU A 458 -34.57 -7.54 -2.43
CA LEU A 458 -35.86 -7.68 -1.74
C LEU A 458 -36.99 -6.94 -2.49
N ALA A 459 -36.66 -5.81 -3.11
CA ALA A 459 -37.50 -5.02 -3.99
C ALA A 459 -36.61 -4.37 -5.07
N ASP A 460 -37.20 -3.73 -6.07
CA ASP A 460 -36.42 -3.07 -7.13
C ASP A 460 -35.45 -2.03 -6.56
N PRO A 461 -35.85 -1.16 -5.60
CA PRO A 461 -34.91 -0.22 -5.00
C PRO A 461 -34.16 -0.78 -3.78
N LEU A 462 -34.47 -2.00 -3.28
CA LEU A 462 -33.98 -2.48 -1.98
C LEU A 462 -33.14 -3.74 -2.10
N SER A 463 -31.88 -3.65 -1.76
CA SER A 463 -30.94 -4.77 -1.65
C SER A 463 -30.46 -4.96 -0.21
N LEU A 464 -30.40 -6.22 0.24
CA LEU A 464 -29.82 -6.63 1.52
C LEU A 464 -28.58 -7.47 1.23
N VAL A 465 -27.44 -7.09 1.83
CA VAL A 465 -26.19 -7.84 1.75
C VAL A 465 -25.94 -8.47 3.11
N LEU A 466 -25.90 -9.79 3.16
CA LEU A 466 -25.60 -10.55 4.37
C LEU A 466 -24.39 -11.43 4.13
N GLY A 467 -23.57 -11.58 5.17
CA GLY A 467 -22.41 -12.46 5.09
C GLY A 467 -21.90 -12.83 6.46
N GLY A 468 -21.04 -13.81 6.48
CA GLY A 468 -20.36 -14.24 7.69
C GLY A 468 -19.17 -15.12 7.36
N ARG A 469 -18.22 -15.10 8.26
CA ARG A 469 -17.02 -15.94 8.22
C ARG A 469 -16.81 -16.60 9.56
N VAL A 470 -16.46 -17.88 9.53
CA VAL A 470 -15.95 -18.62 10.69
C VAL A 470 -14.47 -18.85 10.51
N SER A 471 -13.67 -18.38 11.46
CA SER A 471 -12.21 -18.38 11.38
C SER A 471 -11.58 -19.23 12.50
N TRP A 472 -10.43 -19.82 12.17
CA TRP A 472 -9.49 -20.46 13.08
C TRP A 472 -8.13 -19.79 12.95
N TYR A 473 -7.53 -19.46 14.05
CA TYR A 473 -6.20 -18.85 14.12
C TYR A 473 -5.34 -19.61 15.12
N LYS A 474 -4.08 -19.81 14.82
CA LYS A 474 -3.08 -20.33 15.77
C LYS A 474 -1.70 -19.78 15.46
N ASP A 475 -0.88 -19.67 16.48
CA ASP A 475 0.54 -19.41 16.37
C ASP A 475 1.37 -20.51 17.06
N ASP A 476 2.68 -20.47 16.86
CA ASP A 476 3.63 -21.41 17.47
C ASP A 476 4.00 -21.06 18.92
N ALA A 477 3.56 -19.92 19.45
CA ALA A 477 3.63 -19.57 20.87
C ALA A 477 2.50 -20.23 21.71
N GLY A 478 1.59 -20.95 21.06
CA GLY A 478 0.49 -21.67 21.70
C GLY A 478 -0.82 -20.89 21.78
N TYR A 479 -0.88 -19.66 21.27
CA TYR A 479 -2.12 -18.94 21.19
C TYR A 479 -3.01 -19.47 20.06
N SER A 480 -4.28 -19.67 20.35
CA SER A 480 -5.24 -20.13 19.36
C SER A 480 -6.63 -19.53 19.56
N VAL A 481 -7.31 -19.31 18.45
CA VAL A 481 -8.72 -18.90 18.39
C VAL A 481 -9.46 -19.91 17.52
N ALA A 482 -10.54 -20.48 18.03
CA ALA A 482 -11.31 -21.47 17.32
C ALA A 482 -12.74 -20.99 17.08
N ARG A 483 -13.18 -21.08 15.81
CA ARG A 483 -14.56 -20.78 15.40
C ARG A 483 -14.98 -19.33 15.70
N GLU A 484 -14.07 -18.37 15.52
CA GLU A 484 -14.44 -16.95 15.63
C GLU A 484 -15.36 -16.56 14.48
N PHE A 485 -16.55 -16.08 14.80
CA PHE A 485 -17.54 -15.67 13.82
C PHE A 485 -17.48 -14.16 13.61
N THR A 486 -17.29 -13.75 12.37
CA THR A 486 -17.29 -12.35 11.95
C THR A 486 -18.46 -12.08 10.99
N PRO A 487 -19.52 -11.41 11.48
CA PRO A 487 -20.70 -11.09 10.68
C PRO A 487 -20.46 -9.89 9.75
N TYR A 488 -21.28 -9.85 8.71
CA TYR A 488 -21.42 -8.75 7.77
C TYR A 488 -22.91 -8.55 7.44
N ALA A 489 -23.41 -7.35 7.60
CA ALA A 489 -24.75 -6.99 7.16
C ALA A 489 -24.75 -5.59 6.58
N GLY A 490 -25.46 -5.40 5.46
CA GLY A 490 -25.61 -4.10 4.81
C GLY A 490 -26.94 -4.01 4.07
N VAL A 491 -27.52 -2.84 4.05
CA VAL A 491 -28.71 -2.53 3.27
C VAL A 491 -28.39 -1.38 2.32
N VAL A 492 -28.85 -1.49 1.09
CA VAL A 492 -28.76 -0.47 0.05
C VAL A 492 -30.16 -0.19 -0.46
N TYR A 493 -30.54 1.09 -0.45
CA TYR A 493 -31.80 1.56 -0.99
C TYR A 493 -31.55 2.59 -2.09
N ASP A 494 -31.95 2.25 -3.31
CA ASP A 494 -31.86 3.14 -4.47
C ASP A 494 -32.97 4.18 -4.41
N LEU A 495 -32.58 5.46 -4.20
CA LEU A 495 -33.50 6.60 -4.21
C LEU A 495 -33.99 6.87 -5.62
N ASP A 496 -33.10 6.70 -6.60
CA ASP A 496 -33.34 6.82 -8.02
C ASP A 496 -32.26 6.05 -8.80
N LYS A 497 -32.18 6.25 -10.12
CA LYS A 497 -31.18 5.57 -10.98
C LYS A 497 -29.74 5.98 -10.72
N GLN A 498 -29.51 7.10 -10.04
CA GLN A 498 -28.18 7.68 -9.80
C GLN A 498 -27.77 7.64 -8.33
N HIS A 499 -28.72 7.68 -7.40
CA HIS A 499 -28.45 7.84 -5.97
C HIS A 499 -28.94 6.63 -5.17
N SER A 500 -28.11 6.22 -4.21
CA SER A 500 -28.47 5.21 -3.22
C SER A 500 -28.06 5.67 -1.82
N VAL A 501 -28.84 5.28 -0.83
CA VAL A 501 -28.44 5.36 0.58
C VAL A 501 -28.13 3.96 1.08
N TYR A 502 -27.21 3.86 2.03
CA TYR A 502 -26.86 2.57 2.62
C TYR A 502 -26.59 2.69 4.11
N ALA A 503 -26.69 1.55 4.79
CA ALA A 503 -26.17 1.35 6.12
C ALA A 503 -25.53 -0.04 6.22
N SER A 504 -24.48 -0.16 7.02
CA SER A 504 -23.80 -1.44 7.24
C SER A 504 -23.28 -1.61 8.65
N TRP A 505 -23.18 -2.89 9.01
CA TRP A 505 -22.55 -3.39 10.22
C TRP A 505 -21.57 -4.50 9.82
N THR A 506 -20.30 -4.31 10.17
CA THR A 506 -19.23 -5.24 9.81
C THR A 506 -18.30 -5.46 10.99
N GLU A 507 -17.77 -6.67 11.13
CA GLU A 507 -16.85 -7.01 12.20
C GLU A 507 -15.53 -7.58 11.69
N ILE A 508 -14.52 -7.55 12.57
CA ILE A 508 -13.21 -8.17 12.41
C ILE A 508 -12.67 -8.48 13.79
N PHE A 509 -11.90 -9.55 13.94
CA PHE A 509 -11.20 -9.85 15.16
C PHE A 509 -9.69 -9.69 15.00
N GLN A 510 -9.00 -9.36 16.10
CA GLN A 510 -7.55 -9.26 16.14
C GLN A 510 -7.02 -10.15 17.27
N PRO A 511 -6.18 -11.16 16.95
CA PRO A 511 -5.46 -11.93 17.95
C PRO A 511 -4.60 -11.04 18.84
N GLN A 512 -4.45 -11.36 20.12
CA GLN A 512 -3.58 -10.65 21.05
C GLN A 512 -2.84 -11.61 21.96
N ALA A 513 -1.53 -11.39 22.12
CA ALA A 513 -0.65 -12.27 22.90
C ALA A 513 -0.66 -11.97 24.42
N ALA A 514 -1.42 -10.97 24.86
CA ALA A 514 -1.52 -10.61 26.27
C ALA A 514 -2.15 -11.73 27.11
N THR A 515 -1.70 -11.92 28.35
CA THR A 515 -2.17 -12.98 29.26
C THR A 515 -2.78 -12.39 30.54
N ASP A 516 -3.72 -13.12 31.10
CA ASP A 516 -4.33 -12.81 32.39
C ASP A 516 -3.49 -13.32 33.58
N ALA A 517 -3.98 -13.11 34.81
CA ALA A 517 -3.31 -13.53 36.04
C ALA A 517 -3.13 -15.07 36.19
N HIS A 518 -3.80 -15.86 35.36
CA HIS A 518 -3.68 -17.31 35.30
C HIS A 518 -2.80 -17.78 34.13
N ALA A 519 -2.04 -16.85 33.50
CA ALA A 519 -1.26 -17.10 32.31
C ALA A 519 -2.10 -17.57 31.09
N GLN A 520 -3.42 -17.31 31.09
CA GLN A 520 -4.27 -17.64 29.97
C GLN A 520 -4.29 -16.48 28.96
N PRO A 521 -4.17 -16.76 27.66
CA PRO A 521 -4.29 -15.73 26.63
C PRO A 521 -5.65 -15.03 26.71
N LEU A 522 -5.64 -13.72 26.52
CA LEU A 522 -6.88 -12.95 26.46
C LEU A 522 -7.69 -13.31 25.21
N LYS A 523 -9.03 -13.18 25.32
CA LYS A 523 -9.89 -13.27 24.14
C LYS A 523 -9.47 -12.25 23.07
N PRO A 524 -9.72 -12.52 21.79
CA PRO A 524 -9.37 -11.58 20.72
C PRO A 524 -9.97 -10.19 20.95
N ILE A 525 -9.25 -9.18 20.46
CA ILE A 525 -9.82 -7.85 20.29
C ILE A 525 -10.91 -7.95 19.22
N SER A 526 -12.06 -7.37 19.46
CA SER A 526 -13.15 -7.28 18.49
C SER A 526 -13.24 -5.86 17.96
N GLY A 527 -13.34 -5.71 16.65
CA GLY A 527 -13.52 -4.45 15.96
C GLY A 527 -14.83 -4.44 15.20
N THR A 528 -15.79 -3.62 15.66
CA THR A 528 -17.10 -3.45 15.00
C THR A 528 -17.16 -2.11 14.31
N ASN A 529 -17.54 -2.08 13.04
CA ASN A 529 -17.77 -0.87 12.26
C ASN A 529 -19.26 -0.72 11.92
N TYR A 530 -19.82 0.42 12.28
CA TYR A 530 -21.13 0.90 11.84
C TYR A 530 -20.89 2.04 10.85
N GLU A 531 -21.56 1.97 9.70
CA GLU A 531 -21.41 2.97 8.65
C GLU A 531 -22.75 3.24 8.00
N ALA A 532 -23.02 4.50 7.68
CA ALA A 532 -24.16 4.91 6.87
C ALA A 532 -23.74 6.01 5.90
N GLY A 533 -24.33 6.03 4.72
CA GLY A 533 -23.93 7.01 3.72
C GLY A 533 -24.86 7.09 2.52
N VAL A 534 -24.51 8.02 1.64
CA VAL A 534 -25.13 8.22 0.33
C VAL A 534 -24.07 8.04 -0.75
N LYS A 535 -24.45 7.42 -1.85
CA LYS A 535 -23.60 7.21 -3.03
C LYS A 535 -24.32 7.68 -4.27
N GLY A 536 -23.54 8.27 -5.19
CA GLY A 536 -24.02 8.72 -6.49
C GLY A 536 -23.17 8.15 -7.61
N GLU A 537 -23.83 7.75 -8.71
CA GLU A 537 -23.21 7.30 -9.96
C GLU A 537 -23.76 8.15 -11.10
N TYR A 538 -22.89 8.97 -11.70
CA TYR A 538 -23.31 9.97 -12.70
C TYR A 538 -22.68 9.66 -14.05
N PHE A 539 -23.29 10.19 -15.11
CA PHE A 539 -22.80 10.10 -16.48
C PHE A 539 -22.53 8.63 -16.93
N GLY A 540 -23.45 7.70 -16.54
CA GLY A 540 -23.30 6.29 -16.87
C GLY A 540 -22.14 5.58 -16.15
N GLY A 541 -21.74 6.04 -14.97
CA GLY A 541 -20.63 5.48 -14.18
C GLY A 541 -19.28 6.17 -14.40
N ALA A 542 -19.23 7.21 -15.24
CA ALA A 542 -18.01 7.97 -15.47
C ALA A 542 -17.57 8.81 -14.26
N LEU A 543 -18.50 9.16 -13.36
CA LEU A 543 -18.23 9.85 -12.11
C LEU A 543 -18.95 9.17 -10.95
N ASN A 544 -18.22 8.85 -9.89
CA ASN A 544 -18.74 8.32 -8.65
C ASN A 544 -18.52 9.31 -7.51
N ALA A 545 -19.51 9.46 -6.63
CA ALA A 545 -19.41 10.27 -5.41
C ALA A 545 -19.96 9.51 -4.21
N SER A 546 -19.41 9.74 -3.03
CA SER A 546 -19.93 9.19 -1.78
C SER A 546 -19.72 10.13 -0.62
N ALA A 547 -20.65 10.08 0.34
CA ALA A 547 -20.51 10.68 1.65
C ALA A 547 -20.91 9.64 2.70
N ALA A 548 -20.09 9.45 3.71
CA ALA A 548 -20.30 8.44 4.74
C ALA A 548 -20.01 9.01 6.14
N VAL A 549 -20.78 8.56 7.12
CA VAL A 549 -20.49 8.68 8.55
C VAL A 549 -20.21 7.28 9.10
N PHE A 550 -19.25 7.18 10.01
CA PHE A 550 -18.88 5.89 10.58
C PHE A 550 -18.61 5.99 12.09
N GLN A 551 -18.82 4.87 12.78
CA GLN A 551 -18.34 4.63 14.13
C GLN A 551 -17.70 3.25 14.20
N ILE A 552 -16.45 3.20 14.68
CA ILE A 552 -15.73 1.97 14.96
C ILE A 552 -15.58 1.82 16.47
N ARG A 553 -15.88 0.62 16.98
CA ARG A 553 -15.61 0.23 18.37
C ARG A 553 -14.60 -0.90 18.37
N GLN A 554 -13.43 -0.65 18.93
CA GLN A 554 -12.43 -1.69 19.19
C GLN A 554 -12.47 -2.04 20.68
N GLN A 555 -12.93 -3.23 21.00
CA GLN A 555 -13.17 -3.71 22.35
C GLN A 555 -12.27 -4.89 22.71
N ASN A 556 -12.26 -5.29 23.98
CA ASN A 556 -11.43 -6.37 24.51
C ASN A 556 -9.93 -6.13 24.38
N ARG A 557 -9.50 -4.90 24.27
CA ARG A 557 -8.06 -4.57 24.28
C ARG A 557 -7.47 -4.95 25.65
N GLY A 558 -6.28 -5.57 25.61
CA GLY A 558 -5.51 -5.80 26.83
C GLY A 558 -5.18 -4.45 27.47
N VAL A 559 -5.48 -4.32 28.75
CA VAL A 559 -5.09 -3.23 29.64
C VAL A 559 -4.54 -3.80 30.92
N ASP A 560 -3.58 -3.15 31.56
CA ASP A 560 -2.91 -3.64 32.74
C ASP A 560 -3.91 -3.91 33.88
N ASP A 561 -3.80 -5.05 34.51
CA ASP A 561 -4.51 -5.40 35.74
C ASP A 561 -3.70 -4.91 36.95
N LEU A 562 -3.89 -3.66 37.32
CA LEU A 562 -3.13 -3.01 38.39
C LEU A 562 -3.37 -3.66 39.77
N ALA A 563 -4.40 -4.49 39.92
CA ALA A 563 -4.68 -5.29 41.13
C ALA A 563 -4.08 -6.70 41.02
N GLY A 564 -3.60 -7.11 39.86
CA GLY A 564 -3.03 -8.41 39.57
C GLY A 564 -1.51 -8.51 39.85
N PRO A 565 -0.93 -9.69 39.55
CA PRO A 565 0.51 -9.90 39.70
C PRO A 565 1.37 -8.98 38.82
N ASN A 566 2.51 -8.51 39.37
CA ASN A 566 3.59 -7.81 38.67
C ASN A 566 4.94 -8.28 39.17
N PRO A 567 5.76 -9.04 38.43
CA PRO A 567 5.48 -9.44 37.03
C PRO A 567 4.37 -10.48 36.89
N CYS A 568 3.74 -10.48 35.70
CA CYS A 568 2.74 -11.47 35.36
C CYS A 568 3.37 -12.88 35.27
N PRO A 569 2.71 -13.96 35.75
CA PRO A 569 3.21 -15.33 35.61
C PRO A 569 3.61 -15.65 34.16
N GLY A 570 4.85 -16.16 33.99
CA GLY A 570 5.44 -16.43 32.68
C GLY A 570 6.10 -15.23 31.98
N SER A 571 6.05 -14.04 32.59
CA SER A 571 6.75 -12.85 32.12
C SER A 571 7.89 -12.45 33.09
N THR A 572 8.89 -11.72 32.60
CA THR A 572 9.96 -11.16 33.42
C THR A 572 9.68 -9.72 33.88
N TRP A 573 8.63 -9.09 33.35
CA TRP A 573 8.27 -7.70 33.64
C TRP A 573 6.80 -7.43 33.27
N GLY A 574 6.20 -6.41 33.91
CA GLY A 574 4.87 -5.89 33.58
C GLY A 574 3.71 -6.61 34.30
N TYR A 575 2.59 -5.93 34.38
CA TYR A 575 1.35 -6.47 34.93
C TYR A 575 0.74 -7.52 34.00
N CYS A 576 -0.04 -8.46 34.57
CA CYS A 576 -1.01 -9.20 33.78
C CYS A 576 -2.04 -8.25 33.18
N GLN A 577 -2.72 -8.67 32.14
CA GLN A 577 -3.67 -7.81 31.44
C GLN A 577 -5.11 -8.35 31.52
N ARG A 578 -6.07 -7.45 31.33
CA ARG A 578 -7.50 -7.76 31.24
C ARG A 578 -8.03 -7.29 29.89
N ALA A 579 -8.89 -8.10 29.26
CA ALA A 579 -9.57 -7.75 28.01
C ALA A 579 -10.74 -6.78 28.26
N SER A 580 -10.46 -5.57 28.76
CA SER A 580 -11.46 -4.58 29.15
C SER A 580 -11.30 -3.22 28.51
N GLY A 581 -10.19 -2.96 27.79
CA GLY A 581 -9.95 -1.71 27.07
C GLY A 581 -10.91 -1.50 25.90
N GLU A 582 -11.22 -0.24 25.62
CA GLU A 582 -12.05 0.17 24.47
C GLU A 582 -11.50 1.44 23.83
N VAL A 583 -11.40 1.40 22.52
CA VAL A 583 -11.16 2.59 21.67
C VAL A 583 -12.35 2.79 20.77
N ARG A 584 -12.82 4.04 20.65
CA ARG A 584 -13.88 4.41 19.73
C ARG A 584 -13.36 5.44 18.72
N SER A 585 -13.56 5.15 17.45
CA SER A 585 -13.28 6.05 16.34
C SER A 585 -14.58 6.45 15.65
N GLU A 586 -14.75 7.74 15.41
CA GLU A 586 -15.92 8.32 14.76
C GLU A 586 -15.45 9.31 13.71
N GLY A 587 -16.20 9.41 12.60
CA GLY A 587 -15.78 10.30 11.55
C GLY A 587 -16.74 10.45 10.38
N VAL A 588 -16.29 11.29 9.44
CA VAL A 588 -16.98 11.59 8.18
C VAL A 588 -15.97 11.44 7.05
N GLU A 589 -16.40 10.85 5.96
CA GLU A 589 -15.62 10.70 4.72
C GLU A 589 -16.45 11.17 3.52
N LEU A 590 -15.82 12.00 2.67
CA LEU A 590 -16.36 12.42 1.38
C LEU A 590 -15.38 11.95 0.30
N ASP A 591 -15.89 11.40 -0.78
CA ASP A 591 -15.08 10.89 -1.90
C ASP A 591 -15.78 11.16 -3.22
N VAL A 592 -15.05 11.69 -4.20
CA VAL A 592 -15.51 11.91 -5.58
C VAL A 592 -14.40 11.50 -6.51
N ALA A 593 -14.69 10.65 -7.49
CA ALA A 593 -13.69 10.23 -8.47
C ALA A 593 -14.32 9.96 -9.85
N GLY A 594 -13.67 10.43 -10.91
CA GLY A 594 -14.07 10.19 -12.29
C GLY A 594 -14.09 11.46 -13.16
N ALA A 595 -14.82 11.40 -14.25
CA ALA A 595 -14.91 12.46 -15.26
C ALA A 595 -16.05 13.44 -14.94
N LEU A 596 -15.71 14.72 -14.75
CA LEU A 596 -16.68 15.82 -14.71
C LEU A 596 -17.17 16.17 -16.11
N THR A 597 -16.28 16.08 -17.08
CA THR A 597 -16.55 16.14 -18.53
C THR A 597 -15.64 15.10 -19.21
N PRO A 598 -15.83 14.77 -20.50
CA PRO A 598 -14.95 13.84 -21.22
C PRO A 598 -13.46 14.20 -21.14
N ASP A 599 -13.15 15.49 -21.01
CA ASP A 599 -11.77 16.00 -20.97
C ASP A 599 -11.28 16.34 -19.56
N TRP A 600 -12.13 16.25 -18.53
CA TRP A 600 -11.81 16.68 -17.17
C TRP A 600 -11.99 15.56 -16.15
N GLN A 601 -10.89 15.01 -15.66
CA GLN A 601 -10.86 14.03 -14.59
C GLN A 601 -10.65 14.71 -13.24
N LEU A 602 -11.31 14.21 -12.21
CA LEU A 602 -11.23 14.67 -10.83
C LEU A 602 -11.17 13.48 -9.88
N SER A 603 -10.34 13.56 -8.86
CA SER A 603 -10.40 12.76 -7.64
C SER A 603 -10.29 13.71 -6.45
N ALA A 604 -11.28 13.70 -5.56
CA ALA A 604 -11.30 14.57 -4.38
C ALA A 604 -11.81 13.80 -3.17
N GLY A 605 -11.11 13.91 -2.05
CA GLY A 605 -11.46 13.24 -0.81
C GLY A 605 -11.24 14.15 0.40
N PHE A 606 -12.20 14.13 1.31
CA PHE A 606 -12.09 14.75 2.63
C PHE A 606 -12.38 13.71 3.70
N THR A 607 -11.60 13.74 4.77
CA THR A 607 -11.76 12.83 5.90
C THR A 607 -11.64 13.60 7.21
N TYR A 608 -12.55 13.36 8.13
CA TYR A 608 -12.45 13.74 9.53
C TYR A 608 -12.56 12.50 10.40
N VAL A 609 -11.59 12.28 11.30
CA VAL A 609 -11.52 11.13 12.20
C VAL A 609 -11.19 11.57 13.61
N LYS A 610 -11.90 11.03 14.59
CA LYS A 610 -11.64 11.20 16.01
C LYS A 610 -11.64 9.84 16.70
N ALA A 611 -10.45 9.30 16.99
CA ALA A 611 -10.26 8.03 17.69
C ALA A 611 -9.80 8.29 19.13
N GLN A 612 -10.54 7.79 20.14
CA GLN A 612 -10.28 8.07 21.56
C GLN A 612 -10.40 6.82 22.41
N PHE A 613 -9.60 6.78 23.48
CA PHE A 613 -9.78 5.82 24.55
C PHE A 613 -11.12 6.06 25.26
N LYS A 614 -11.92 5.01 25.40
CA LYS A 614 -13.18 5.03 26.15
C LYS A 614 -13.09 4.21 27.43
N ARG A 615 -12.23 3.18 27.44
CA ARG A 615 -11.85 2.40 28.62
C ARG A 615 -10.37 2.07 28.57
N ASP A 616 -9.68 2.30 29.66
CA ASP A 616 -8.26 2.04 29.86
C ASP A 616 -7.99 1.79 31.34
N SER A 617 -6.87 1.12 31.71
CA SER A 617 -6.46 0.94 33.10
C SER A 617 -6.00 2.26 33.73
N ASP A 618 -5.43 3.15 32.93
CA ASP A 618 -5.08 4.52 33.34
C ASP A 618 -6.25 5.47 33.06
N PRO A 619 -6.94 5.99 34.07
CA PRO A 619 -8.03 6.96 33.90
C PRO A 619 -7.60 8.22 33.14
N ALA A 620 -6.30 8.59 33.21
CA ALA A 620 -5.78 9.75 32.51
C ALA A 620 -5.78 9.60 30.98
N ASN A 621 -5.90 8.39 30.46
CA ASN A 621 -6.02 8.14 29.03
C ASN A 621 -7.45 8.33 28.52
N ILE A 622 -8.47 8.21 29.39
CA ILE A 622 -9.88 8.31 29.00
C ILE A 622 -10.15 9.66 28.35
N GLY A 623 -10.69 9.61 27.11
CA GLY A 623 -11.00 10.80 26.31
C GLY A 623 -9.82 11.38 25.52
N LYS A 624 -8.57 10.94 25.79
CA LYS A 624 -7.42 11.31 24.94
C LYS A 624 -7.50 10.61 23.58
N ASP A 625 -6.81 11.17 22.60
CA ASP A 625 -6.68 10.56 21.29
C ASP A 625 -5.90 9.24 21.39
N PHE A 626 -6.42 8.22 20.72
CA PHE A 626 -5.78 6.89 20.66
C PHE A 626 -4.43 6.95 19.95
N ASN A 627 -4.32 7.78 18.92
CA ASN A 627 -3.06 8.04 18.24
C ASN A 627 -3.03 9.48 17.72
N SER A 628 -2.47 10.38 18.52
CA SER A 628 -2.34 11.81 18.19
C SER A 628 -1.38 12.10 17.04
N ARG A 629 -0.56 11.12 16.63
CA ARG A 629 0.32 11.22 15.47
C ARG A 629 -0.42 11.08 14.14
N TYR A 630 -1.68 10.63 14.14
CA TYR A 630 -2.53 10.64 12.96
C TYR A 630 -3.34 11.92 12.88
N PRO A 631 -3.37 12.60 11.71
CA PRO A 631 -4.14 13.82 11.56
C PRO A 631 -5.65 13.51 11.65
N ARG A 632 -6.39 14.35 12.39
CA ARG A 632 -7.86 14.22 12.43
C ARG A 632 -8.54 14.64 11.15
N GLN A 633 -7.89 15.48 10.34
CA GLN A 633 -8.45 16.04 9.10
C GLN A 633 -7.48 15.82 7.95
N GLN A 634 -8.00 15.41 6.81
CA GLN A 634 -7.26 15.29 5.57
C GLN A 634 -8.09 15.79 4.39
N LEU A 635 -7.41 16.44 3.45
CA LEU A 635 -7.94 16.81 2.14
C LEU A 635 -6.99 16.24 1.08
N LYS A 636 -7.53 15.54 0.10
CA LYS A 636 -6.80 15.01 -1.04
C LYS A 636 -7.54 15.40 -2.30
N LEU A 637 -6.82 15.99 -3.24
CA LEU A 637 -7.35 16.42 -4.52
C LEU A 637 -6.36 16.04 -5.61
N ALA A 638 -6.84 15.52 -6.72
CA ALA A 638 -6.10 15.36 -7.96
C ALA A 638 -7.02 15.67 -9.13
N THR A 639 -6.54 16.43 -10.11
CA THR A 639 -7.31 16.77 -11.29
C THR A 639 -6.42 16.76 -12.53
N SER A 640 -7.00 16.41 -13.65
CA SER A 640 -6.33 16.38 -14.95
C SER A 640 -7.30 16.86 -16.02
N TYR A 641 -6.88 17.82 -16.83
CA TYR A 641 -7.67 18.42 -17.88
C TYR A 641 -6.95 18.32 -19.23
N ARG A 642 -7.64 17.78 -20.24
CA ARG A 642 -7.15 17.70 -21.62
C ARG A 642 -7.50 19.00 -22.34
N LEU A 643 -6.47 19.67 -22.85
CA LEU A 643 -6.63 20.93 -23.56
C LEU A 643 -7.11 20.69 -24.99
N SER A 644 -7.84 21.66 -25.54
CA SER A 644 -8.39 21.66 -26.90
C SER A 644 -7.81 22.80 -27.76
N GLY A 645 -8.17 22.85 -29.04
CA GLY A 645 -7.76 23.92 -29.97
C GLY A 645 -6.26 23.88 -30.21
N ALA A 646 -5.60 25.04 -30.16
CA ALA A 646 -4.16 25.19 -30.42
C ALA A 646 -3.28 24.43 -29.40
N ALA A 647 -3.81 24.06 -28.24
CA ALA A 647 -3.13 23.29 -27.22
C ALA A 647 -3.54 21.81 -27.23
N GLN A 648 -4.18 21.34 -28.30
CA GLN A 648 -4.52 19.94 -28.46
C GLN A 648 -3.29 19.06 -28.30
N GLY A 649 -3.43 17.94 -27.59
CA GLY A 649 -2.32 17.05 -27.23
C GLY A 649 -1.70 17.34 -25.86
N TRP A 650 -2.05 18.46 -25.22
CA TRP A 650 -1.65 18.74 -23.86
C TRP A 650 -2.70 18.28 -22.86
N ARG A 651 -2.23 17.70 -21.77
CA ARG A 651 -3.01 17.41 -20.56
C ARG A 651 -2.29 18.04 -19.36
N VAL A 652 -3.01 18.86 -18.59
CA VAL A 652 -2.47 19.56 -17.41
C VAL A 652 -3.23 19.16 -16.18
N GLY A 653 -2.56 19.10 -15.04
CA GLY A 653 -3.18 18.69 -13.81
C GLY A 653 -2.52 19.28 -12.58
N ALA A 654 -3.20 19.12 -11.45
CA ALA A 654 -2.72 19.52 -10.15
C ALA A 654 -3.17 18.51 -9.10
N SER A 655 -2.42 18.43 -8.00
CA SER A 655 -2.78 17.69 -6.82
C SER A 655 -2.58 18.51 -5.57
N VAL A 656 -3.39 18.24 -4.55
CA VAL A 656 -3.25 18.82 -3.21
C VAL A 656 -3.37 17.71 -2.18
N TYR A 657 -2.39 17.61 -1.32
CA TYR A 657 -2.47 16.87 -0.08
C TYR A 657 -2.45 17.83 1.09
N GLY A 658 -3.51 17.85 1.89
CA GLY A 658 -3.63 18.67 3.10
C GLY A 658 -3.92 17.83 4.32
N GLN A 659 -3.30 18.16 5.45
CA GLN A 659 -3.60 17.51 6.74
C GLN A 659 -3.66 18.50 7.90
N GLY A 660 -4.44 18.12 8.92
CA GLY A 660 -4.49 18.78 10.23
C GLY A 660 -3.19 18.61 11.02
N ALA A 661 -3.11 19.27 12.18
CA ALA A 661 -1.98 19.12 13.08
C ALA A 661 -1.89 17.69 13.66
N THR A 662 -0.66 17.26 13.96
CA THR A 662 -0.35 15.99 14.63
C THR A 662 0.58 16.26 15.80
N GLU A 663 0.54 15.39 16.81
CA GLU A 663 1.31 15.53 18.04
C GLU A 663 1.88 14.19 18.49
N SER A 664 3.06 14.21 19.12
CA SER A 664 3.62 13.09 19.85
C SER A 664 4.08 13.55 21.23
N ASN A 665 3.54 12.94 22.27
CA ASN A 665 3.79 13.34 23.65
C ASN A 665 3.88 12.08 24.53
N ASP A 666 4.95 11.92 25.28
CA ASP A 666 5.15 10.82 26.24
C ASP A 666 5.28 11.32 27.69
N GLY A 667 5.11 12.64 27.92
CA GLY A 667 5.28 13.29 29.21
C GLY A 667 6.66 13.89 29.42
N THR A 668 7.70 13.45 28.72
CA THR A 668 9.07 14.03 28.78
C THR A 668 9.32 15.00 27.64
N TYR A 669 8.77 14.76 26.47
CA TYR A 669 8.81 15.65 25.31
C TYR A 669 7.41 15.86 24.72
N HIS A 670 7.24 16.97 24.02
CA HIS A 670 6.04 17.29 23.26
C HIS A 670 6.41 17.80 21.87
N LEU A 671 6.24 16.93 20.86
CA LEU A 671 6.44 17.28 19.45
C LEU A 671 5.09 17.67 18.82
N ARG A 672 5.12 18.70 17.98
CA ARG A 672 3.93 19.13 17.25
C ARG A 672 4.28 19.52 15.82
N GLN A 673 3.64 18.87 14.85
CA GLN A 673 3.58 19.30 13.47
C GLN A 673 2.29 20.07 13.23
N GLY A 674 2.39 21.33 12.86
CA GLY A 674 1.23 22.15 12.49
C GLY A 674 0.56 21.65 11.21
N ARG A 675 -0.66 22.13 10.94
CA ARG A 675 -1.34 21.85 9.67
C ARG A 675 -0.52 22.30 8.47
N TYR A 676 -0.58 21.56 7.37
CA TYR A 676 0.09 21.91 6.13
C TYR A 676 -0.66 21.39 4.90
N ALA A 677 -0.31 21.95 3.74
CA ALA A 677 -0.74 21.44 2.45
C ALA A 677 0.44 21.38 1.49
N ILE A 678 0.48 20.36 0.66
CA ILE A 678 1.46 20.12 -0.40
C ILE A 678 0.74 20.20 -1.73
N VAL A 679 1.29 20.96 -2.66
CA VAL A 679 0.75 21.15 -4.01
C VAL A 679 1.66 20.43 -5.00
N GLY A 680 1.09 19.59 -5.83
CA GLY A 680 1.74 18.99 -7.00
C GLY A 680 1.17 19.58 -8.27
N LEU A 681 1.98 19.65 -9.32
CA LEU A 681 1.58 20.05 -10.68
C LEU A 681 2.05 18.99 -11.66
N ASN A 682 1.26 18.72 -12.69
CA ASN A 682 1.66 17.84 -13.77
C ASN A 682 1.24 18.38 -15.13
N ALA A 683 2.03 18.04 -16.14
CA ALA A 683 1.71 18.33 -17.52
C ALA A 683 2.19 17.15 -18.39
N ALA A 684 1.37 16.71 -19.32
CA ALA A 684 1.73 15.71 -20.31
C ALA A 684 1.47 16.23 -21.71
N TRP A 685 2.42 16.00 -22.60
CA TRP A 685 2.33 16.38 -24.00
C TRP A 685 2.40 15.15 -24.90
N GLN A 686 1.31 14.86 -25.58
CA GLN A 686 1.26 13.83 -26.61
C GLN A 686 1.98 14.37 -27.86
N ILE A 687 3.22 13.96 -28.07
CA ILE A 687 4.06 14.39 -29.19
C ILE A 687 3.49 13.85 -30.50
N ASP A 688 3.16 12.56 -30.49
CA ASP A 688 2.49 11.86 -31.58
C ASP A 688 1.66 10.68 -31.02
N SER A 689 1.15 9.79 -31.87
CA SER A 689 0.33 8.64 -31.44
C SER A 689 1.07 7.64 -30.53
N ARG A 690 2.40 7.67 -30.50
CA ARG A 690 3.25 6.73 -29.76
C ARG A 690 4.01 7.37 -28.61
N ALA A 691 4.37 8.64 -28.72
CA ALA A 691 5.25 9.33 -27.77
C ALA A 691 4.49 10.35 -26.91
N GLU A 692 4.61 10.23 -25.60
CA GLU A 692 4.14 11.20 -24.62
C GLU A 692 5.28 11.65 -23.71
N LEU A 693 5.45 12.95 -23.54
CA LEU A 693 6.37 13.55 -22.58
C LEU A 693 5.58 14.09 -21.39
N ARG A 694 5.93 13.66 -20.18
CA ARG A 694 5.26 14.06 -18.94
C ARG A 694 6.22 14.72 -17.97
N LEU A 695 5.80 15.83 -17.37
CA LEU A 695 6.48 16.51 -16.28
C LEU A 695 5.62 16.46 -15.02
N ASN A 696 6.18 15.97 -13.92
CA ASN A 696 5.59 16.02 -12.59
C ASN A 696 6.45 16.94 -11.71
N VAL A 697 5.80 17.85 -10.99
CA VAL A 697 6.41 18.77 -10.01
C VAL A 697 5.75 18.50 -8.67
N ASN A 698 6.45 17.85 -7.74
CA ASN A 698 5.97 17.60 -6.40
C ASN A 698 6.40 18.72 -5.45
N ASN A 699 5.56 19.00 -4.44
CA ASN A 699 5.78 20.10 -3.50
C ASN A 699 6.16 21.41 -4.22
N ALA A 700 5.36 21.81 -5.21
CA ALA A 700 5.65 22.94 -6.10
C ALA A 700 5.91 24.26 -5.35
N LEU A 701 5.29 24.43 -4.16
CA LEU A 701 5.45 25.60 -3.31
C LEU A 701 6.65 25.49 -2.34
N ASP A 702 7.43 24.43 -2.43
CA ASP A 702 8.57 24.10 -1.55
C ASP A 702 8.26 24.19 -0.05
N LYS A 703 7.07 23.71 0.34
CA LYS A 703 6.65 23.69 1.73
C LYS A 703 7.60 22.85 2.58
N HIS A 704 8.10 23.42 3.67
CA HIS A 704 8.83 22.67 4.70
C HIS A 704 7.83 22.08 5.71
N TYR A 705 7.93 20.77 5.97
CA TYR A 705 7.03 20.02 6.86
C TYR A 705 7.72 18.73 7.34
N TYR A 706 7.19 18.17 8.42
CA TYR A 706 7.53 16.81 8.84
C TYR A 706 6.41 15.87 8.39
N GLN A 707 6.78 14.86 7.62
CA GLN A 707 5.84 13.85 7.12
C GLN A 707 5.37 12.92 8.24
N SER A 708 6.27 12.61 9.18
CA SER A 708 5.97 11.91 10.42
C SER A 708 6.76 12.53 11.57
N ILE A 709 6.20 12.42 12.79
CA ILE A 709 6.84 12.75 14.04
C ILE A 709 6.63 11.61 15.02
N TYR A 710 7.67 11.25 15.80
CA TYR A 710 7.58 10.08 16.68
C TYR A 710 8.14 10.34 18.06
N SER A 711 9.46 10.57 18.21
CA SER A 711 10.13 10.80 19.48
C SER A 711 11.16 11.94 19.39
N ASP A 712 11.77 12.27 20.51
CA ASP A 712 12.82 13.30 20.56
C ASP A 712 14.13 12.89 19.87
N VAL A 713 14.33 11.58 19.60
CA VAL A 713 15.57 11.04 19.03
C VAL A 713 15.41 10.34 17.69
N PHE A 714 14.20 9.93 17.29
CA PHE A 714 13.98 9.22 16.00
C PHE A 714 12.56 9.35 15.49
N GLY A 715 12.36 8.98 14.22
CA GLY A 715 11.05 8.92 13.56
C GLY A 715 10.49 10.27 13.12
N ASN A 716 11.29 11.35 13.20
CA ASN A 716 10.89 12.67 12.71
C ASN A 716 11.38 12.85 11.28
N MET A 717 10.57 12.38 10.32
CA MET A 717 10.94 12.38 8.91
C MET A 717 10.57 13.70 8.26
N VAL A 718 11.56 14.42 7.76
CA VAL A 718 11.35 15.65 7.00
C VAL A 718 10.70 15.31 5.65
N GLY A 719 9.73 16.10 5.24
CA GLY A 719 9.09 15.98 3.93
C GLY A 719 9.99 16.46 2.80
N ALA A 720 9.89 15.81 1.64
CA ALA A 720 10.70 16.12 0.47
C ALA A 720 10.55 17.59 0.02
N PRO A 721 11.65 18.28 -0.33
CA PRO A 721 11.60 19.56 -0.99
C PRO A 721 10.89 19.48 -2.34
N ARG A 722 10.66 20.66 -2.97
CA ARG A 722 10.19 20.67 -4.36
C ARG A 722 11.11 19.81 -5.24
N ASN A 723 10.49 18.93 -6.01
CA ASN A 723 11.20 18.04 -6.91
C ASN A 723 10.48 17.87 -8.23
N LEU A 724 11.22 17.44 -9.23
CA LEU A 724 10.80 17.32 -10.61
C LEU A 724 11.06 15.90 -11.10
N MET A 725 10.17 15.39 -11.94
CA MET A 725 10.35 14.17 -12.72
C MET A 725 9.88 14.40 -14.15
N LEU A 726 10.76 14.22 -15.13
CA LEU A 726 10.44 14.22 -16.55
C LEU A 726 10.44 12.78 -17.05
N THR A 727 9.37 12.35 -17.68
CA THR A 727 9.18 10.99 -18.19
C THR A 727 8.80 11.00 -19.66
N LEU A 728 9.54 10.27 -20.47
CA LEU A 728 9.18 9.97 -21.86
C LEU A 728 8.54 8.57 -21.88
N ASN A 729 7.31 8.47 -22.33
CA ASN A 729 6.61 7.22 -22.59
C ASN A 729 6.54 6.99 -24.09
N TYR A 730 6.89 5.79 -24.54
CA TYR A 730 6.84 5.39 -25.94
C TYR A 730 6.08 4.08 -26.10
N LYS A 731 5.05 4.06 -26.95
CA LYS A 731 4.26 2.89 -27.31
C LYS A 731 4.76 2.33 -28.65
N LEU A 732 5.03 1.04 -28.70
CA LEU A 732 5.51 0.35 -29.89
C LEU A 732 4.36 -0.12 -30.80
#